data_db154da8eeb0801a76b58bb91642f559
#
_entry.id   db154da8eeb0801a76b58bb91642f559
#
_cell.length_a   1.000
_cell.length_b   1.000
_cell.length_c   1.000
_cell.angle_alpha   90.00
_cell.angle_beta   90.00
_cell.angle_gamma   90.00
#
_symmetry.space_group_name_H-M   'P 1'
#
loop_
_entity.id
_entity.type
_entity.pdbx_description
1 polymer ?
#
loop_
_entity_poly.entity_id
_entity_poly.type
_entity_poly.pdbx_seq_one_letter_code
_entity_poly.pdbx_strand_id
1 'polypeptide(L)'
;MTYRAWNLKTLDRAAVRELTHAIAEQNTEELEYHSQSEEPWTEAQYNATLAAQQKETALLAGILAARGITDPTEALTLLAGEEELTDPMLLTDMDKACARILQAIDNEETIVVFGDYDVDGVTATALLYQHLKGMGAKVKCMLPSREGDGYGLSKNAIQSIHDKGCQLIVTVDNGIAAIEEAEFAASLGVDLIVTDHHLPHEVLPKAVAVVDPRRADDTSPFKGLCGAGVAFKLCAALDGCPPEEMLDYCGDLAAVGTVADVMPLTGENRTLVKAGLRQLQQTDRPGLMALLEEVGLAGKPVTAENVSYAIAPRINAAGRMDSAVTALQLVLCEDEDRAAELAHRLTEINVSRQETEQEIVKAAQELLDREPGLLEDRVILLWGQNWHPGVIGIVASRLVEKTGRPVIVVSIDENGEGKGSGRSVQGFNLHECIASCADLLLRFGGHAMAAGLSVRAENLPALRRRMNDWAARECPVLYTPPLECDLSIRLDRVTVESVARLDQLAPYGAENPTPVFLLEKAVVEGIYPVSEGKHCRLRLRQGNASIYAVWFGMHPEQLPYAMGDVVDAALNLSVYESARGPQLSGRVIELHPAGLGHAVAEQTALVQALRRGTPLQDEQKKLIAPVRGEIITVYRELQTRRWHAEDLQPLFAKLGEQQTGKTLVALTALEQVGLIAAVEHGGVKFWELVPTAGKKNLADAPILKCLEGE
;
A
#
# COMPACT_ATOMS: atom_id res chain seq x y z
N MET A 1 13.95 -2.14 16.63
CA MET A 1 12.63 -1.87 16.00
C MET A 1 11.69 -1.25 17.03
N THR A 2 10.94 -0.22 16.65
CA THR A 2 9.85 0.29 17.50
C THR A 2 8.61 -0.48 17.08
N TYR A 3 8.12 -1.34 17.96
CA TYR A 3 6.88 -2.08 17.70
C TYR A 3 5.71 -1.09 17.70
N ARG A 4 4.90 -1.08 16.64
CA ARG A 4 3.70 -0.26 16.61
C ARG A 4 2.61 -0.89 17.49
N ALA A 5 1.71 -0.07 17.99
CA ALA A 5 0.54 -0.57 18.73
C ALA A 5 -0.35 -1.39 17.80
N TRP A 6 -0.98 -2.44 18.33
CA TRP A 6 -2.04 -3.17 17.64
C TRP A 6 -3.39 -2.81 18.24
N ASN A 7 -4.36 -2.57 17.37
CA ASN A 7 -5.73 -2.28 17.74
C ASN A 7 -6.63 -3.42 17.27
N LEU A 8 -7.13 -4.21 18.21
CA LEU A 8 -8.10 -5.26 17.90
C LEU A 8 -9.51 -4.65 17.89
N LYS A 9 -10.19 -4.78 16.75
CA LYS A 9 -11.56 -4.27 16.60
C LYS A 9 -12.53 -4.94 17.59
N THR A 10 -13.44 -4.15 18.11
CA THR A 10 -14.48 -4.64 19.04
C THR A 10 -15.59 -5.30 18.24
N LEU A 11 -16.01 -6.50 18.68
CA LEU A 11 -17.06 -7.28 18.03
C LEU A 11 -18.39 -7.17 18.76
N ASP A 12 -19.45 -6.89 18.01
CA ASP A 12 -20.81 -7.20 18.44
C ASP A 12 -21.10 -8.70 18.22
N ARG A 13 -21.11 -9.46 19.32
CA ARG A 13 -21.34 -10.90 19.26
C ARG A 13 -22.76 -11.28 18.84
N ALA A 14 -23.74 -10.38 18.98
CA ALA A 14 -25.09 -10.62 18.50
C ALA A 14 -25.12 -10.52 16.98
N ALA A 15 -24.58 -9.42 16.44
CA ALA A 15 -24.44 -9.24 14.99
C ALA A 15 -23.65 -10.37 14.32
N VAL A 16 -22.52 -10.82 14.90
CA VAL A 16 -21.78 -11.97 14.36
C VAL A 16 -22.64 -13.24 14.28
N ARG A 17 -23.51 -13.49 15.26
CA ARG A 17 -24.40 -14.67 15.22
C ARG A 17 -25.49 -14.55 14.17
N GLU A 18 -26.09 -13.37 14.05
CA GLU A 18 -27.12 -13.10 13.06
C GLU A 18 -26.56 -13.20 11.63
N LEU A 19 -25.41 -12.57 11.38
CA LEU A 19 -24.70 -12.67 10.09
C LEU A 19 -24.30 -14.13 9.77
N THR A 20 -23.74 -14.85 10.76
CA THR A 20 -23.36 -16.26 10.58
C THR A 20 -24.56 -17.09 10.17
N HIS A 21 -25.72 -16.86 10.79
CA HIS A 21 -26.94 -17.60 10.47
C HIS A 21 -27.45 -17.25 9.07
N ALA A 22 -27.60 -15.97 8.76
CA ALA A 22 -28.11 -15.51 7.46
C ALA A 22 -27.25 -15.99 6.27
N ILE A 23 -25.92 -15.83 6.37
CA ILE A 23 -25.01 -16.29 5.32
C ILE A 23 -25.04 -17.82 5.19
N ALA A 24 -25.08 -18.55 6.31
CA ALA A 24 -25.15 -20.00 6.29
C ALA A 24 -26.48 -20.51 5.73
N GLU A 25 -27.58 -19.83 6.03
CA GLU A 25 -28.93 -20.16 5.54
C GLU A 25 -28.98 -20.01 4.01
N GLN A 26 -28.55 -18.85 3.47
CA GLN A 26 -28.47 -18.62 2.04
C GLN A 26 -27.61 -19.67 1.33
N ASN A 27 -26.40 -19.95 1.84
CA ASN A 27 -25.53 -20.98 1.25
C ASN A 27 -26.17 -22.37 1.31
N THR A 28 -26.98 -22.68 2.34
CA THR A 28 -27.65 -23.96 2.46
C THR A 28 -28.79 -24.10 1.46
N GLU A 29 -29.56 -23.03 1.25
CA GLU A 29 -30.63 -22.96 0.25
C GLU A 29 -30.08 -23.11 -1.17
N GLU A 30 -28.95 -22.43 -1.47
CA GLU A 30 -28.25 -22.57 -2.76
C GLU A 30 -27.77 -24.00 -2.99
N LEU A 31 -27.21 -24.66 -1.95
CA LEU A 31 -26.76 -26.04 -2.05
C LEU A 31 -27.95 -27.02 -2.25
N GLU A 32 -29.09 -26.77 -1.59
CA GLU A 32 -30.30 -27.56 -1.80
C GLU A 32 -30.83 -27.37 -3.24
N TYR A 33 -30.89 -26.14 -3.72
CA TYR A 33 -31.31 -25.80 -5.09
C TYR A 33 -30.47 -26.48 -6.15
N HIS A 34 -29.15 -26.46 -5.97
CA HIS A 34 -28.20 -27.06 -6.91
C HIS A 34 -27.97 -28.56 -6.66
N SER A 35 -28.63 -29.15 -5.66
CA SER A 35 -28.56 -30.59 -5.46
C SER A 35 -29.19 -31.33 -6.65
N GLN A 36 -28.56 -32.43 -7.07
CA GLN A 36 -29.12 -33.29 -8.14
C GLN A 36 -30.28 -34.16 -7.66
N SER A 37 -30.80 -33.90 -6.48
CA SER A 37 -31.90 -34.65 -5.89
C SER A 37 -33.23 -34.17 -6.44
N GLU A 38 -34.06 -35.10 -6.93
CA GLU A 38 -35.43 -34.81 -7.36
C GLU A 38 -36.37 -34.51 -6.17
N GLU A 39 -35.99 -34.91 -4.95
CA GLU A 39 -36.74 -34.67 -3.73
C GLU A 39 -36.09 -33.57 -2.87
N PRO A 40 -36.88 -32.66 -2.25
CA PRO A 40 -36.36 -31.70 -1.29
C PRO A 40 -35.63 -32.41 -0.13
N TRP A 41 -34.64 -31.73 0.43
CA TRP A 41 -33.94 -32.30 1.58
C TRP A 41 -34.87 -32.50 2.77
N THR A 42 -34.61 -33.54 3.52
CA THR A 42 -35.26 -33.74 4.83
C THR A 42 -34.78 -32.63 5.78
N GLU A 43 -35.63 -32.30 6.78
CA GLU A 43 -35.27 -31.34 7.83
C GLU A 43 -33.94 -31.69 8.53
N ALA A 44 -33.66 -32.97 8.69
CA ALA A 44 -32.39 -33.42 9.28
C ALA A 44 -31.18 -33.14 8.38
N GLN A 45 -31.31 -33.33 7.07
CA GLN A 45 -30.26 -33.00 6.09
C GLN A 45 -30.03 -31.50 6.04
N TYR A 46 -31.11 -30.71 5.93
CA TYR A 46 -31.02 -29.25 5.93
C TYR A 46 -30.32 -28.73 7.19
N ASN A 47 -30.77 -29.14 8.38
CA ASN A 47 -30.17 -28.70 9.64
C ASN A 47 -28.71 -29.15 9.82
N ALA A 48 -28.33 -30.31 9.31
CA ALA A 48 -26.93 -30.77 9.34
C ALA A 48 -26.05 -29.93 8.43
N THR A 49 -26.52 -29.59 7.22
CA THR A 49 -25.80 -28.71 6.27
C THR A 49 -25.70 -27.31 6.82
N LEU A 50 -26.80 -26.75 7.34
CA LEU A 50 -26.82 -25.43 7.97
C LEU A 50 -25.77 -25.31 9.09
N ALA A 51 -25.70 -26.32 9.96
CA ALA A 51 -24.73 -26.36 11.05
C ALA A 51 -23.26 -26.43 10.53
N ALA A 52 -23.03 -27.11 9.40
CA ALA A 52 -21.72 -27.12 8.76
C ALA A 52 -21.40 -25.72 8.15
N GLN A 53 -22.34 -25.15 7.42
CA GLN A 53 -22.19 -23.81 6.82
C GLN A 53 -21.94 -22.74 7.89
N GLN A 54 -22.62 -22.79 9.05
CA GLN A 54 -22.37 -21.88 10.17
C GLN A 54 -20.92 -21.91 10.68
N LYS A 55 -20.29 -23.11 10.69
CA LYS A 55 -18.86 -23.19 11.08
C LYS A 55 -17.93 -22.58 10.04
N GLU A 56 -18.24 -22.78 8.76
CA GLU A 56 -17.44 -22.24 7.64
C GLU A 56 -17.58 -20.72 7.52
N THR A 57 -18.76 -20.17 7.77
CA THR A 57 -19.08 -18.76 7.59
C THR A 57 -18.76 -17.89 8.81
N ALA A 58 -18.54 -18.48 9.98
CA ALA A 58 -18.34 -17.75 11.23
C ALA A 58 -17.14 -16.76 11.17
N LEU A 59 -16.05 -17.13 10.46
CA LEU A 59 -14.90 -16.28 10.29
C LEU A 59 -15.24 -15.06 9.41
N LEU A 60 -15.92 -15.30 8.31
CA LEU A 60 -16.40 -14.27 7.38
C LEU A 60 -17.36 -13.28 8.07
N ALA A 61 -18.36 -13.79 8.78
CA ALA A 61 -19.31 -13.00 9.56
C ALA A 61 -18.61 -12.15 10.62
N GLY A 62 -17.58 -12.71 11.26
CA GLY A 62 -16.74 -11.97 12.22
C GLY A 62 -16.02 -10.79 11.59
N ILE A 63 -15.47 -10.95 10.39
CA ILE A 63 -14.81 -9.86 9.64
C ILE A 63 -15.80 -8.77 9.24
N LEU A 64 -16.98 -9.15 8.72
CA LEU A 64 -18.03 -8.19 8.35
C LEU A 64 -18.43 -7.35 9.57
N ALA A 65 -18.75 -7.99 10.70
CA ALA A 65 -19.08 -7.28 11.94
C ALA A 65 -17.94 -6.39 12.44
N ALA A 66 -16.68 -6.86 12.38
CA ALA A 66 -15.50 -6.08 12.75
C ALA A 66 -15.31 -4.83 11.86
N ARG A 67 -15.83 -4.87 10.63
CA ARG A 67 -15.83 -3.76 9.67
C ARG A 67 -17.07 -2.88 9.75
N GLY A 68 -17.97 -3.14 10.69
CA GLY A 68 -19.18 -2.36 10.93
C GLY A 68 -20.39 -2.78 10.10
N ILE A 69 -20.27 -3.83 9.29
CA ILE A 69 -21.38 -4.41 8.53
C ILE A 69 -22.11 -5.38 9.46
N THR A 70 -23.25 -4.96 10.00
CA THR A 70 -24.00 -5.70 11.03
C THR A 70 -25.40 -6.10 10.56
N ASP A 71 -25.90 -5.51 9.49
CA ASP A 71 -27.17 -5.86 8.89
C ASP A 71 -27.00 -7.07 7.93
N PRO A 72 -27.80 -8.14 8.08
CA PRO A 72 -27.70 -9.31 7.22
C PRO A 72 -27.99 -9.02 5.74
N THR A 73 -28.92 -8.11 5.41
CA THR A 73 -29.26 -7.79 4.03
C THR A 73 -28.10 -7.07 3.36
N GLU A 74 -27.51 -6.07 4.04
CA GLU A 74 -26.31 -5.38 3.58
C GLU A 74 -25.16 -6.35 3.33
N ALA A 75 -24.92 -7.28 4.30
CA ALA A 75 -23.88 -8.28 4.19
C ALA A 75 -24.07 -9.20 2.98
N LEU A 76 -25.28 -9.69 2.74
CA LEU A 76 -25.58 -10.58 1.63
C LEU A 76 -25.44 -9.87 0.27
N THR A 77 -25.91 -8.63 0.15
CA THR A 77 -25.73 -7.79 -1.05
C THR A 77 -24.23 -7.57 -1.36
N LEU A 78 -23.45 -7.24 -0.35
CA LEU A 78 -21.99 -7.06 -0.50
C LEU A 78 -21.31 -8.37 -0.94
N LEU A 79 -21.67 -9.51 -0.35
CA LEU A 79 -21.08 -10.82 -0.68
C LEU A 79 -21.46 -11.27 -2.10
N ALA A 80 -22.70 -11.02 -2.54
CA ALA A 80 -23.12 -11.27 -3.91
C ALA A 80 -22.30 -10.42 -4.90
N GLY A 81 -21.85 -9.23 -4.47
CA GLY A 81 -21.13 -8.27 -5.32
C GLY A 81 -22.05 -7.63 -6.35
N GLU A 82 -23.28 -7.40 -5.95
CA GLU A 82 -24.36 -6.79 -6.73
C GLU A 82 -24.61 -5.34 -6.27
N GLU A 83 -23.57 -4.66 -5.77
CA GLU A 83 -23.67 -3.23 -5.53
C GLU A 83 -23.94 -2.53 -6.86
N GLU A 84 -25.00 -1.74 -6.88
CA GLU A 84 -25.52 -1.10 -8.08
C GLU A 84 -24.52 -0.08 -8.64
N LEU A 85 -24.28 -0.14 -9.94
CA LEU A 85 -23.55 0.91 -10.65
C LEU A 85 -24.51 2.07 -10.89
N THR A 86 -24.19 3.25 -10.37
CA THR A 86 -25.08 4.42 -10.48
C THR A 86 -25.24 4.89 -11.92
N ASP A 87 -26.41 5.49 -12.22
CA ASP A 87 -26.67 6.09 -13.52
C ASP A 87 -25.58 7.12 -13.88
N PRO A 88 -24.88 6.96 -15.02
CA PRO A 88 -23.87 7.90 -15.50
C PRO A 88 -24.37 9.34 -15.61
N MET A 89 -25.65 9.53 -15.90
CA MET A 89 -26.27 10.86 -16.06
C MET A 89 -26.39 11.64 -14.75
N LEU A 90 -26.12 11.01 -13.60
CA LEU A 90 -26.03 11.72 -12.31
C LEU A 90 -24.72 12.51 -12.15
N LEU A 91 -23.71 12.23 -12.96
CA LEU A 91 -22.48 13.03 -12.99
C LEU A 91 -22.76 14.38 -13.65
N THR A 92 -22.39 15.44 -12.97
CA THR A 92 -22.61 16.81 -13.45
C THR A 92 -21.93 17.06 -14.80
N ASP A 93 -22.63 17.70 -15.74
CA ASP A 93 -22.23 17.98 -17.12
C ASP A 93 -22.06 16.74 -18.03
N MET A 94 -22.44 15.54 -17.60
CA MET A 94 -22.40 14.33 -18.44
C MET A 94 -23.28 14.48 -19.68
N ASP A 95 -24.44 15.05 -19.54
CA ASP A 95 -25.38 15.36 -20.63
C ASP A 95 -24.77 16.29 -21.70
N LYS A 96 -24.04 17.34 -21.25
CA LYS A 96 -23.33 18.26 -22.14
C LYS A 96 -22.17 17.60 -22.85
N ALA A 97 -21.41 16.76 -22.13
CA ALA A 97 -20.30 16.00 -22.69
C ALA A 97 -20.79 15.08 -23.80
N CYS A 98 -21.83 14.29 -23.53
CA CYS A 98 -22.47 13.41 -24.53
C CYS A 98 -22.98 14.18 -25.73
N ALA A 99 -23.74 15.25 -25.51
CA ALA A 99 -24.30 16.06 -26.60
C ALA A 99 -23.21 16.62 -27.51
N ARG A 100 -22.10 17.14 -26.96
CA ARG A 100 -20.99 17.72 -27.76
C ARG A 100 -20.20 16.64 -28.51
N ILE A 101 -19.98 15.47 -27.90
CA ILE A 101 -19.29 14.34 -28.56
C ILE A 101 -20.14 13.82 -29.72
N LEU A 102 -21.43 13.57 -29.51
CA LEU A 102 -22.35 13.13 -30.57
C LEU A 102 -22.43 14.15 -31.72
N GLN A 103 -22.49 15.45 -31.41
CA GLN A 103 -22.41 16.50 -32.40
C GLN A 103 -21.12 16.46 -33.21
N ALA A 104 -19.97 16.17 -32.57
CA ALA A 104 -18.69 16.04 -33.26
C ALA A 104 -18.67 14.83 -34.21
N ILE A 105 -19.29 13.71 -33.80
CA ILE A 105 -19.45 12.52 -34.66
C ILE A 105 -20.29 12.83 -35.86
N ASP A 106 -21.48 13.43 -35.65
CA ASP A 106 -22.44 13.80 -36.72
C ASP A 106 -21.84 14.78 -37.72
N ASN A 107 -21.01 15.71 -37.25
CA ASN A 107 -20.34 16.72 -38.10
C ASN A 107 -19.01 16.19 -38.69
N GLU A 108 -18.64 14.94 -38.46
CA GLU A 108 -17.34 14.33 -38.84
C GLU A 108 -16.12 15.14 -38.36
N GLU A 109 -16.24 15.79 -37.20
CA GLU A 109 -15.13 16.51 -36.57
C GLU A 109 -14.05 15.52 -36.07
N THR A 110 -12.79 15.98 -36.03
CA THR A 110 -11.73 15.18 -35.44
C THR A 110 -11.70 15.38 -33.94
N ILE A 111 -11.86 14.29 -33.20
CA ILE A 111 -11.81 14.26 -31.74
C ILE A 111 -10.42 13.78 -31.30
N VAL A 112 -9.82 14.41 -30.28
CA VAL A 112 -8.60 13.93 -29.61
C VAL A 112 -8.95 13.52 -28.19
N VAL A 113 -8.74 12.27 -27.84
CA VAL A 113 -8.71 11.79 -26.45
C VAL A 113 -7.31 12.06 -25.89
N PHE A 114 -7.24 12.92 -24.88
CA PHE A 114 -5.99 13.33 -24.24
C PHE A 114 -5.92 12.79 -22.83
N GLY A 115 -5.08 11.77 -22.60
CA GLY A 115 -4.93 11.11 -21.30
C GLY A 115 -3.75 11.59 -20.48
N ASP A 116 -3.43 10.82 -19.41
CA ASP A 116 -2.19 10.97 -18.66
C ASP A 116 -1.24 9.78 -18.94
N TYR A 117 -0.01 9.86 -18.41
CA TYR A 117 1.08 8.91 -18.69
C TYR A 117 1.10 7.68 -17.77
N ASP A 118 0.29 7.61 -16.73
CA ASP A 118 0.21 6.45 -15.84
C ASP A 118 -0.83 5.42 -16.29
N VAL A 119 -1.06 4.38 -15.48
CA VAL A 119 -1.96 3.29 -15.84
C VAL A 119 -3.39 3.75 -15.98
N ASP A 120 -3.86 4.64 -15.10
CA ASP A 120 -5.24 5.14 -15.15
C ASP A 120 -5.44 5.96 -16.42
N GLY A 121 -4.56 6.93 -16.71
CA GLY A 121 -4.61 7.71 -17.94
C GLY A 121 -4.47 6.87 -19.21
N VAL A 122 -3.61 5.86 -19.23
CA VAL A 122 -3.44 4.93 -20.36
C VAL A 122 -4.71 4.11 -20.59
N THR A 123 -5.28 3.52 -19.55
CA THR A 123 -6.48 2.68 -19.66
C THR A 123 -7.73 3.51 -19.97
N ALA A 124 -7.89 4.68 -19.36
CA ALA A 124 -8.96 5.63 -19.68
C ALA A 124 -8.91 6.07 -21.15
N THR A 125 -7.68 6.40 -21.63
CA THR A 125 -7.47 6.79 -23.04
C THR A 125 -7.83 5.65 -23.99
N ALA A 126 -7.36 4.44 -23.72
CA ALA A 126 -7.63 3.28 -24.55
C ALA A 126 -9.13 2.95 -24.59
N LEU A 127 -9.79 3.00 -23.44
CA LEU A 127 -11.20 2.73 -23.27
C LEU A 127 -12.05 3.70 -24.10
N LEU A 128 -11.89 4.99 -23.89
CA LEU A 128 -12.69 6.00 -24.60
C LEU A 128 -12.34 6.05 -26.09
N TYR A 129 -11.06 5.90 -26.46
CA TYR A 129 -10.64 5.86 -27.87
C TYR A 129 -11.30 4.70 -28.63
N GLN A 130 -11.28 3.49 -28.06
CA GLN A 130 -11.88 2.31 -28.71
C GLN A 130 -13.40 2.46 -28.84
N HIS A 131 -14.04 2.99 -27.80
CA HIS A 131 -15.48 3.23 -27.81
C HIS A 131 -15.88 4.22 -28.90
N LEU A 132 -15.25 5.39 -28.95
CA LEU A 132 -15.52 6.40 -29.99
C LEU A 132 -15.18 5.90 -31.40
N LYS A 133 -14.11 5.11 -31.55
CA LYS A 133 -13.77 4.44 -32.83
C LYS A 133 -14.89 3.48 -33.25
N GLY A 134 -15.45 2.72 -32.30
CA GLY A 134 -16.61 1.82 -32.52
C GLY A 134 -17.86 2.55 -32.95
N MET A 135 -18.10 3.76 -32.41
CA MET A 135 -19.19 4.65 -32.83
C MET A 135 -18.97 5.32 -34.21
N GLY A 136 -17.81 5.10 -34.84
CA GLY A 136 -17.48 5.68 -36.16
C GLY A 136 -16.87 7.09 -36.10
N ALA A 137 -16.44 7.56 -34.93
CA ALA A 137 -15.81 8.87 -34.78
C ALA A 137 -14.45 8.95 -35.50
N LYS A 138 -14.10 10.14 -36.01
CA LYS A 138 -12.73 10.46 -36.43
C LYS A 138 -11.89 10.78 -35.18
N VAL A 139 -11.44 9.76 -34.48
CA VAL A 139 -10.78 9.89 -33.18
C VAL A 139 -9.29 9.63 -33.26
N LYS A 140 -8.51 10.38 -32.48
CA LYS A 140 -7.08 10.18 -32.24
C LYS A 140 -6.85 10.17 -30.72
N CYS A 141 -5.76 9.57 -30.28
CA CYS A 141 -5.32 9.63 -28.87
C CYS A 141 -3.98 10.30 -28.75
N MET A 142 -3.73 10.94 -27.60
CA MET A 142 -2.49 11.62 -27.27
C MET A 142 -2.22 11.54 -25.76
N LEU A 143 -0.98 11.30 -25.39
CA LEU A 143 -0.51 11.32 -24.01
C LEU A 143 0.58 12.40 -23.84
N PRO A 144 0.67 13.06 -22.68
CA PRO A 144 1.72 14.05 -22.41
C PRO A 144 3.08 13.36 -22.29
N SER A 145 4.15 14.12 -22.62
CA SER A 145 5.52 13.72 -22.32
C SER A 145 5.92 14.25 -20.94
N ARG A 146 6.32 13.36 -20.04
CA ARG A 146 6.73 13.72 -18.68
C ARG A 146 7.92 14.69 -18.62
N GLU A 147 8.83 14.62 -19.59
CA GLU A 147 10.02 15.47 -19.65
C GLU A 147 9.79 16.82 -20.33
N GLY A 148 8.83 16.89 -21.27
CA GLY A 148 8.61 18.08 -22.09
C GLY A 148 7.41 18.93 -21.67
N ASP A 149 6.27 18.31 -21.43
CA ASP A 149 4.98 18.99 -21.25
C ASP A 149 4.58 19.14 -19.77
N GLY A 150 5.19 18.37 -18.87
CA GLY A 150 4.81 18.29 -17.45
C GLY A 150 3.62 17.35 -17.24
N TYR A 151 2.79 17.66 -16.24
CA TYR A 151 1.58 16.90 -15.92
C TYR A 151 0.36 17.50 -16.62
N GLY A 152 -0.45 16.65 -17.25
CA GLY A 152 -1.74 17.02 -17.83
C GLY A 152 -1.67 17.80 -19.15
N LEU A 153 -2.76 18.49 -19.47
CA LEU A 153 -2.92 19.24 -20.70
C LEU A 153 -2.06 20.51 -20.71
N SER A 154 -1.29 20.73 -21.78
CA SER A 154 -0.42 21.91 -21.93
C SER A 154 -0.82 22.77 -23.13
N LYS A 155 -0.48 24.07 -23.10
CA LYS A 155 -0.72 24.99 -24.24
C LYS A 155 -0.02 24.52 -25.52
N ASN A 156 1.18 23.90 -25.39
CA ASN A 156 1.91 23.34 -26.54
C ASN A 156 1.17 22.13 -27.14
N ALA A 157 0.61 21.25 -26.30
CA ALA A 157 -0.20 20.13 -26.75
C ALA A 157 -1.45 20.62 -27.50
N ILE A 158 -2.17 21.60 -26.94
CA ILE A 158 -3.35 22.22 -27.55
C ILE A 158 -2.99 22.83 -28.91
N GLN A 159 -1.91 23.58 -29.00
CA GLN A 159 -1.44 24.16 -30.27
C GLN A 159 -1.16 23.07 -31.32
N SER A 160 -0.46 22.00 -30.91
CA SER A 160 -0.17 20.86 -31.80
C SER A 160 -1.45 20.15 -32.28
N ILE A 161 -2.45 20.06 -31.43
CA ILE A 161 -3.76 19.46 -31.72
C ILE A 161 -4.53 20.35 -32.72
N HIS A 162 -4.57 21.65 -32.48
CA HIS A 162 -5.20 22.63 -33.37
C HIS A 162 -4.53 22.62 -34.77
N ASP A 163 -3.19 22.64 -34.83
CA ASP A 163 -2.45 22.66 -36.10
C ASP A 163 -2.68 21.39 -36.95
N LYS A 164 -3.09 20.28 -36.30
CA LYS A 164 -3.50 19.03 -36.97
C LYS A 164 -4.98 19.02 -37.36
N GLY A 165 -5.68 20.15 -37.22
CA GLY A 165 -7.05 20.35 -37.63
C GLY A 165 -8.06 19.62 -36.77
N CYS A 166 -7.81 19.46 -35.47
CA CYS A 166 -8.75 18.86 -34.51
C CYS A 166 -9.68 19.93 -33.91
N GLN A 167 -10.96 19.60 -33.75
CA GLN A 167 -11.99 20.52 -33.29
C GLN A 167 -12.42 20.31 -31.84
N LEU A 168 -12.23 19.07 -31.33
CA LEU A 168 -12.65 18.70 -29.99
C LEU A 168 -11.54 17.92 -29.25
N ILE A 169 -11.22 18.37 -28.05
CA ILE A 169 -10.38 17.63 -27.09
C ILE A 169 -11.27 17.10 -25.99
N VAL A 170 -11.15 15.81 -25.69
CA VAL A 170 -11.72 15.16 -24.50
C VAL A 170 -10.57 14.70 -23.63
N THR A 171 -10.37 15.33 -22.47
CA THR A 171 -9.36 14.85 -21.52
C THR A 171 -9.92 13.68 -20.73
N VAL A 172 -9.06 12.75 -20.36
CA VAL A 172 -9.37 11.64 -19.43
C VAL A 172 -8.27 11.56 -18.40
N ASP A 173 -8.65 11.45 -17.13
CA ASP A 173 -7.72 11.41 -15.99
C ASP A 173 -6.83 12.65 -15.84
N ASN A 174 -7.24 13.75 -16.40
CA ASN A 174 -6.59 15.05 -16.24
C ASN A 174 -7.51 16.19 -16.73
N GLY A 175 -7.08 17.42 -16.44
CA GLY A 175 -7.73 18.62 -17.01
C GLY A 175 -8.48 19.45 -16.01
N ILE A 176 -8.86 18.97 -14.83
CA ILE A 176 -9.62 19.76 -13.84
C ILE A 176 -8.85 20.99 -13.34
N ALA A 177 -7.52 20.98 -13.40
CA ALA A 177 -6.66 22.11 -13.05
C ALA A 177 -6.26 22.98 -14.26
N ALA A 178 -6.65 22.61 -15.49
CA ALA A 178 -6.22 23.23 -16.73
C ALA A 178 -7.01 24.52 -17.08
N ILE A 179 -7.01 25.52 -16.18
CA ILE A 179 -7.81 26.76 -16.32
C ILE A 179 -7.30 27.61 -17.49
N GLU A 180 -5.99 27.91 -17.52
CA GLU A 180 -5.40 28.71 -18.58
C GLU A 180 -5.37 27.98 -19.92
N GLU A 181 -5.21 26.66 -19.88
CA GLU A 181 -5.23 25.78 -21.05
C GLU A 181 -6.63 25.75 -21.70
N ALA A 182 -7.70 25.74 -20.90
CA ALA A 182 -9.06 25.81 -21.40
C ALA A 182 -9.35 27.16 -22.10
N GLU A 183 -8.88 28.28 -21.52
CA GLU A 183 -9.01 29.60 -22.16
C GLU A 183 -8.17 29.67 -23.46
N PHE A 184 -6.99 29.04 -23.48
CA PHE A 184 -6.17 28.96 -24.66
C PHE A 184 -6.82 28.13 -25.78
N ALA A 185 -7.38 26.94 -25.47
CA ALA A 185 -8.11 26.12 -26.43
C ALA A 185 -9.29 26.90 -27.06
N ALA A 186 -10.09 27.55 -26.21
CA ALA A 186 -11.21 28.39 -26.69
C ALA A 186 -10.73 29.52 -27.61
N SER A 187 -9.57 30.15 -27.35
CA SER A 187 -9.00 31.20 -28.20
C SER A 187 -8.60 30.72 -29.60
N LEU A 188 -8.32 29.42 -29.74
CA LEU A 188 -8.01 28.75 -31.00
C LEU A 188 -9.25 28.17 -31.70
N GLY A 189 -10.42 28.26 -31.08
CA GLY A 189 -11.66 27.64 -31.58
C GLY A 189 -11.69 26.12 -31.44
N VAL A 190 -10.94 25.55 -30.49
CA VAL A 190 -10.95 24.13 -30.13
C VAL A 190 -11.81 23.97 -28.88
N ASP A 191 -12.85 23.17 -28.99
CA ASP A 191 -13.70 22.83 -27.84
C ASP A 191 -13.00 21.84 -26.91
N LEU A 192 -13.25 22.00 -25.62
CA LEU A 192 -12.69 21.14 -24.57
C LEU A 192 -13.81 20.50 -23.74
N ILE A 193 -13.73 19.21 -23.55
CA ILE A 193 -14.47 18.45 -22.53
C ILE A 193 -13.44 17.92 -21.55
N VAL A 194 -13.62 18.19 -20.27
CA VAL A 194 -12.78 17.66 -19.20
C VAL A 194 -13.50 16.48 -18.56
N THR A 195 -12.84 15.30 -18.51
CA THR A 195 -13.24 14.20 -17.62
C THR A 195 -12.08 13.87 -16.72
N ASP A 196 -12.31 13.99 -15.42
CA ASP A 196 -11.26 13.90 -14.40
C ASP A 196 -11.84 13.35 -13.09
N HIS A 197 -10.98 13.05 -12.13
CA HIS A 197 -11.35 12.61 -10.79
C HIS A 197 -10.48 13.25 -9.70
N HIS A 198 -9.55 14.10 -10.07
CA HIS A 198 -8.68 14.82 -9.14
C HIS A 198 -9.46 15.91 -8.40
N LEU A 199 -8.92 16.35 -7.25
CA LEU A 199 -9.56 17.43 -6.48
C LEU A 199 -9.56 18.73 -7.27
N PRO A 200 -10.74 19.33 -7.55
CA PRO A 200 -10.84 20.57 -8.29
C PRO A 200 -10.35 21.76 -7.46
N HIS A 201 -9.90 22.81 -8.14
CA HIS A 201 -9.70 24.12 -7.55
C HIS A 201 -11.04 24.83 -7.31
N GLU A 202 -11.02 25.97 -6.58
CA GLU A 202 -12.21 26.80 -6.38
C GLU A 202 -12.85 27.27 -7.71
N VAL A 203 -12.01 27.43 -8.75
CA VAL A 203 -12.43 27.82 -10.10
C VAL A 203 -12.21 26.65 -11.04
N LEU A 204 -13.28 26.26 -11.75
CA LEU A 204 -13.20 25.21 -12.76
C LEU A 204 -12.73 25.75 -14.12
N PRO A 205 -12.12 24.92 -14.98
CA PRO A 205 -11.76 25.29 -16.34
C PRO A 205 -13.02 25.64 -17.15
N LYS A 206 -12.91 26.66 -18.00
CA LYS A 206 -13.98 27.09 -18.90
C LYS A 206 -14.07 26.19 -20.12
N ALA A 207 -14.54 24.94 -19.91
CA ALA A 207 -14.76 23.94 -20.94
C ALA A 207 -16.26 23.83 -21.31
N VAL A 208 -16.57 23.12 -22.38
CA VAL A 208 -17.97 22.83 -22.80
C VAL A 208 -18.65 21.98 -21.73
N ALA A 209 -17.93 21.02 -21.18
CA ALA A 209 -18.36 20.19 -20.07
C ALA A 209 -17.17 19.88 -19.16
N VAL A 210 -17.42 19.75 -17.85
CA VAL A 210 -16.43 19.33 -16.85
C VAL A 210 -17.06 18.21 -16.02
N VAL A 211 -16.75 16.97 -16.35
CA VAL A 211 -17.28 15.79 -15.66
C VAL A 211 -16.25 15.32 -14.65
N ASP A 212 -16.55 15.54 -13.38
CA ASP A 212 -15.70 15.11 -12.27
C ASP A 212 -16.56 14.87 -11.02
N PRO A 213 -16.55 13.65 -10.46
CA PRO A 213 -17.37 13.32 -9.29
C PRO A 213 -16.99 14.11 -8.04
N ARG A 214 -15.79 14.71 -7.98
CA ARG A 214 -15.30 15.47 -6.81
C ARG A 214 -15.63 16.95 -6.87
N ARG A 215 -16.29 17.43 -7.90
CA ARG A 215 -16.80 18.80 -7.93
C ARG A 215 -17.74 19.07 -6.76
N ALA A 216 -17.68 20.28 -6.23
CA ALA A 216 -18.53 20.68 -5.09
C ALA A 216 -20.04 20.70 -5.42
N ASP A 217 -20.39 20.90 -6.70
CA ASP A 217 -21.77 20.93 -7.22
C ASP A 217 -22.20 19.59 -7.83
N ASP A 218 -21.34 18.56 -7.84
CA ASP A 218 -21.71 17.24 -8.32
C ASP A 218 -22.56 16.49 -7.29
N THR A 219 -23.69 15.93 -7.75
CA THR A 219 -24.69 15.25 -6.93
C THR A 219 -24.66 13.74 -7.05
N SER A 220 -23.75 13.17 -7.85
CA SER A 220 -23.60 11.72 -7.96
C SER A 220 -23.29 11.11 -6.58
N PRO A 221 -23.89 9.97 -6.23
CA PRO A 221 -23.74 9.40 -4.90
C PRO A 221 -22.35 8.82 -4.64
N PHE A 222 -21.61 8.42 -5.69
CA PHE A 222 -20.30 7.83 -5.58
C PHE A 222 -19.20 8.77 -6.09
N LYS A 223 -18.21 9.07 -5.23
CA LYS A 223 -17.13 10.04 -5.48
C LYS A 223 -15.78 9.40 -5.73
N GLY A 224 -15.72 8.07 -5.64
CA GLY A 224 -14.47 7.31 -5.64
C GLY A 224 -14.05 6.76 -7.00
N LEU A 225 -14.60 7.23 -8.11
CA LEU A 225 -14.18 6.80 -9.45
C LEU A 225 -12.76 7.33 -9.76
N CYS A 226 -11.96 6.55 -10.48
CA CYS A 226 -10.73 6.99 -11.14
C CYS A 226 -11.02 7.54 -12.54
N GLY A 227 -10.00 8.01 -13.27
CA GLY A 227 -10.15 8.51 -14.64
C GLY A 227 -10.74 7.47 -15.59
N ALA A 228 -10.28 6.21 -15.52
CA ALA A 228 -10.87 5.10 -16.29
C ALA A 228 -12.31 4.79 -15.88
N GLY A 229 -12.64 4.95 -14.59
CA GLY A 229 -14.01 4.82 -14.10
C GLY A 229 -14.94 5.91 -14.62
N VAL A 230 -14.48 7.15 -14.70
CA VAL A 230 -15.24 8.27 -15.31
C VAL A 230 -15.40 8.04 -16.81
N ALA A 231 -14.35 7.60 -17.51
CA ALA A 231 -14.41 7.26 -18.93
C ALA A 231 -15.38 6.10 -19.20
N PHE A 232 -15.40 5.09 -18.33
CA PHE A 232 -16.37 3.98 -18.37
C PHE A 232 -17.81 4.49 -18.27
N LYS A 233 -18.09 5.40 -17.32
CA LYS A 233 -19.41 6.04 -17.19
C LYS A 233 -19.78 6.87 -18.43
N LEU A 234 -18.81 7.59 -19.01
CA LEU A 234 -19.04 8.36 -20.23
C LEU A 234 -19.43 7.46 -21.41
N CYS A 235 -18.79 6.30 -21.56
CA CYS A 235 -19.14 5.34 -22.61
C CYS A 235 -20.57 4.80 -22.44
N ALA A 236 -20.97 4.43 -21.22
CA ALA A 236 -22.35 4.00 -20.95
C ALA A 236 -23.37 5.13 -21.24
N ALA A 237 -23.03 6.38 -20.90
CA ALA A 237 -23.88 7.54 -21.18
C ALA A 237 -24.02 7.80 -22.69
N LEU A 238 -22.95 7.64 -23.48
CA LEU A 238 -22.96 7.81 -24.94
C LEU A 238 -23.81 6.76 -25.63
N ASP A 239 -23.81 5.53 -25.16
CA ASP A 239 -24.66 4.46 -25.70
C ASP A 239 -26.11 4.52 -25.17
N GLY A 240 -26.33 5.29 -24.08
CA GLY A 240 -27.62 5.35 -23.40
C GLY A 240 -28.03 4.01 -22.78
N CYS A 241 -27.06 3.19 -22.37
CA CYS A 241 -27.27 1.88 -21.77
C CYS A 241 -26.99 1.91 -20.26
N PRO A 242 -27.53 0.95 -19.49
CA PRO A 242 -27.12 0.72 -18.11
C PRO A 242 -25.62 0.45 -18.03
N PRO A 243 -24.89 0.98 -17.03
CA PRO A 243 -23.44 0.80 -16.93
C PRO A 243 -23.01 -0.67 -16.77
N GLU A 244 -23.89 -1.54 -16.31
CA GLU A 244 -23.64 -2.99 -16.21
C GLU A 244 -23.38 -3.62 -17.59
N GLU A 245 -24.03 -3.13 -18.65
CA GLU A 245 -23.82 -3.63 -20.02
C GLU A 245 -22.43 -3.28 -20.54
N MET A 246 -21.82 -2.19 -20.04
CA MET A 246 -20.45 -1.81 -20.40
C MET A 246 -19.38 -2.66 -19.73
N LEU A 247 -19.72 -3.40 -18.65
CA LEU A 247 -18.75 -4.26 -17.95
C LEU A 247 -18.13 -5.30 -18.88
N ASP A 248 -18.96 -5.93 -19.74
CA ASP A 248 -18.49 -6.95 -20.67
C ASP A 248 -17.65 -6.37 -21.82
N TYR A 249 -17.79 -5.07 -22.09
CA TYR A 249 -17.07 -4.41 -23.18
C TYR A 249 -15.71 -3.84 -22.75
N CYS A 250 -15.64 -3.17 -21.61
CA CYS A 250 -14.44 -2.45 -21.18
C CYS A 250 -14.16 -2.51 -19.67
N GLY A 251 -14.83 -3.40 -18.94
CA GLY A 251 -14.64 -3.58 -17.50
C GLY A 251 -13.21 -3.98 -17.14
N ASP A 252 -12.50 -4.71 -18.00
CA ASP A 252 -11.10 -5.08 -17.81
C ASP A 252 -10.18 -3.85 -17.73
N LEU A 253 -10.31 -2.89 -18.64
CA LEU A 253 -9.52 -1.66 -18.64
C LEU A 253 -9.88 -0.76 -17.44
N ALA A 254 -11.19 -0.61 -17.17
CA ALA A 254 -11.65 0.19 -16.03
C ALA A 254 -11.18 -0.39 -14.68
N ALA A 255 -11.16 -1.73 -14.54
CA ALA A 255 -10.64 -2.38 -13.35
C ALA A 255 -9.13 -2.19 -13.18
N VAL A 256 -8.35 -2.30 -14.27
CA VAL A 256 -6.90 -2.10 -14.25
C VAL A 256 -6.57 -0.66 -13.83
N GLY A 257 -7.24 0.36 -14.38
CA GLY A 257 -7.09 1.76 -13.99
C GLY A 257 -7.44 1.97 -12.52
N THR A 258 -8.64 1.51 -12.09
CA THR A 258 -9.13 1.68 -10.71
C THR A 258 -8.18 1.09 -9.67
N VAL A 259 -7.65 -0.12 -9.91
CA VAL A 259 -6.71 -0.78 -9.00
C VAL A 259 -5.34 -0.09 -9.01
N ALA A 260 -4.87 0.34 -10.18
CA ALA A 260 -3.55 0.95 -10.33
C ALA A 260 -3.47 2.34 -9.69
N ASP A 261 -4.56 3.11 -9.73
CA ASP A 261 -4.67 4.42 -9.08
C ASP A 261 -5.01 4.32 -7.58
N VAL A 262 -5.02 3.11 -7.03
CA VAL A 262 -5.23 2.84 -5.60
C VAL A 262 -6.57 3.40 -5.10
N MET A 263 -7.60 3.37 -5.95
CA MET A 263 -8.94 3.85 -5.58
C MET A 263 -9.61 2.93 -4.56
N PRO A 264 -10.54 3.46 -3.72
CA PRO A 264 -11.30 2.66 -2.78
C PRO A 264 -12.00 1.48 -3.47
N LEU A 265 -11.76 0.24 -3.02
CA LEU A 265 -12.42 -0.96 -3.53
C LEU A 265 -13.71 -1.26 -2.76
N THR A 266 -14.56 -0.26 -2.66
CA THR A 266 -15.88 -0.25 -2.02
C THR A 266 -16.92 0.32 -2.96
N GLY A 267 -18.21 0.11 -2.70
CA GLY A 267 -19.30 0.61 -3.55
C GLY A 267 -19.12 0.19 -5.02
N GLU A 268 -19.42 1.08 -5.94
CA GLU A 268 -19.34 0.83 -7.38
C GLU A 268 -17.99 0.28 -7.85
N ASN A 269 -16.89 0.79 -7.29
CA ASN A 269 -15.55 0.31 -7.64
C ASN A 269 -15.36 -1.16 -7.32
N ARG A 270 -15.99 -1.66 -6.24
CA ARG A 270 -15.91 -3.08 -5.90
C ARG A 270 -16.59 -3.93 -6.98
N THR A 271 -17.81 -3.57 -7.41
CA THR A 271 -18.52 -4.25 -8.48
C THR A 271 -17.77 -4.17 -9.79
N LEU A 272 -17.32 -2.97 -10.19
CA LEU A 272 -16.54 -2.73 -11.39
C LEU A 272 -15.27 -3.59 -11.43
N VAL A 273 -14.47 -3.57 -10.35
CA VAL A 273 -13.21 -4.30 -10.28
C VAL A 273 -13.45 -5.81 -10.20
N LYS A 274 -14.47 -6.27 -9.45
CA LYS A 274 -14.81 -7.70 -9.38
C LYS A 274 -15.20 -8.27 -10.75
N ALA A 275 -16.03 -7.55 -11.51
CA ALA A 275 -16.42 -7.93 -12.85
C ALA A 275 -15.23 -7.80 -13.84
N GLY A 276 -14.54 -6.68 -13.83
CA GLY A 276 -13.42 -6.43 -14.73
C GLY A 276 -12.22 -7.37 -14.53
N LEU A 277 -11.91 -7.82 -13.31
CA LEU A 277 -10.88 -8.83 -13.08
C LEU A 277 -11.27 -10.21 -13.66
N ARG A 278 -12.57 -10.57 -13.63
CA ARG A 278 -13.08 -11.77 -14.30
C ARG A 278 -12.93 -11.68 -15.82
N GLN A 279 -13.30 -10.51 -16.37
CA GLN A 279 -13.11 -10.23 -17.80
C GLN A 279 -11.64 -10.23 -18.18
N LEU A 280 -10.76 -9.60 -17.39
CA LEU A 280 -9.32 -9.56 -17.63
C LEU A 280 -8.71 -10.96 -17.69
N GLN A 281 -9.18 -11.88 -16.84
CA GLN A 281 -8.74 -13.29 -16.88
C GLN A 281 -9.08 -14.00 -18.18
N GLN A 282 -10.11 -13.57 -18.88
CA GLN A 282 -10.65 -14.15 -20.11
C GLN A 282 -10.63 -13.12 -21.27
N THR A 283 -9.81 -12.06 -21.12
CA THR A 283 -9.76 -10.98 -22.12
C THR A 283 -9.40 -11.51 -23.51
N ASP A 284 -10.01 -10.97 -24.52
CA ASP A 284 -9.71 -11.22 -25.94
C ASP A 284 -8.82 -10.12 -26.55
N ARG A 285 -8.41 -9.13 -25.73
CA ARG A 285 -7.49 -8.06 -26.15
C ARG A 285 -6.07 -8.60 -26.26
N PRO A 286 -5.47 -8.66 -27.49
CA PRO A 286 -4.13 -9.23 -27.68
C PRO A 286 -3.07 -8.60 -26.77
N GLY A 287 -3.15 -7.27 -26.53
CA GLY A 287 -2.20 -6.57 -25.67
C GLY A 287 -2.27 -7.00 -24.21
N LEU A 288 -3.47 -7.18 -23.65
CA LEU A 288 -3.64 -7.63 -22.26
C LEU A 288 -3.33 -9.13 -22.14
N MET A 289 -3.68 -9.96 -23.13
CA MET A 289 -3.31 -11.36 -23.17
C MET A 289 -1.78 -11.53 -23.13
N ALA A 290 -1.06 -10.83 -24.01
CA ALA A 290 0.40 -10.87 -24.05
C ALA A 290 1.03 -10.42 -22.73
N LEU A 291 0.45 -9.41 -22.08
CA LEU A 291 0.92 -8.95 -20.77
C LEU A 291 0.68 -9.97 -19.66
N LEU A 292 -0.47 -10.66 -19.67
CA LEU A 292 -0.77 -11.76 -18.74
C LEU A 292 0.17 -12.96 -18.94
N GLU A 293 0.50 -13.30 -20.19
CA GLU A 293 1.48 -14.34 -20.50
C GLU A 293 2.86 -13.98 -19.99
N GLU A 294 3.32 -12.76 -20.28
CA GLU A 294 4.63 -12.24 -19.85
C GLU A 294 4.82 -12.27 -18.33
N VAL A 295 3.75 -12.04 -17.55
CA VAL A 295 3.78 -12.11 -16.09
C VAL A 295 3.44 -13.48 -15.51
N GLY A 296 3.18 -14.48 -16.37
CA GLY A 296 2.87 -15.86 -15.99
C GLY A 296 1.49 -16.03 -15.31
N LEU A 297 0.52 -15.17 -15.67
CA LEU A 297 -0.86 -15.19 -15.18
C LEU A 297 -1.86 -15.75 -16.20
N ALA A 298 -1.44 -16.05 -17.43
CA ALA A 298 -2.33 -16.65 -18.44
C ALA A 298 -2.99 -17.94 -17.91
N GLY A 299 -4.33 -18.01 -18.02
CA GLY A 299 -5.13 -19.13 -17.54
C GLY A 299 -5.23 -19.29 -16.02
N LYS A 300 -4.80 -18.29 -15.24
CA LYS A 300 -4.90 -18.27 -13.78
C LYS A 300 -5.90 -17.20 -13.33
N PRO A 301 -6.48 -17.34 -12.11
CA PRO A 301 -7.25 -16.25 -11.52
C PRO A 301 -6.41 -14.98 -11.38
N VAL A 302 -6.96 -13.87 -11.86
CA VAL A 302 -6.32 -12.55 -11.74
C VAL A 302 -6.93 -11.79 -10.57
N THR A 303 -6.09 -11.31 -9.66
CA THR A 303 -6.50 -10.57 -8.47
C THR A 303 -6.08 -9.10 -8.56
N ALA A 304 -6.66 -8.23 -7.72
CA ALA A 304 -6.22 -6.85 -7.61
C ALA A 304 -4.72 -6.75 -7.19
N GLU A 305 -4.22 -7.69 -6.37
CA GLU A 305 -2.80 -7.78 -6.03
C GLU A 305 -1.94 -8.05 -7.28
N ASN A 306 -2.38 -8.92 -8.20
CA ASN A 306 -1.70 -9.17 -9.46
C ASN A 306 -1.66 -7.92 -10.34
N VAL A 307 -2.76 -7.16 -10.40
CA VAL A 307 -2.77 -5.87 -11.12
C VAL A 307 -1.77 -4.91 -10.49
N SER A 308 -1.81 -4.71 -9.17
CA SER A 308 -0.95 -3.75 -8.47
C SER A 308 0.55 -4.08 -8.55
N TYR A 309 0.93 -5.36 -8.50
CA TYR A 309 2.35 -5.75 -8.37
C TYR A 309 2.94 -6.39 -9.63
N ALA A 310 2.13 -6.86 -10.57
CA ALA A 310 2.63 -7.47 -11.80
C ALA A 310 2.28 -6.67 -13.06
N ILE A 311 1.03 -6.25 -13.23
CA ILE A 311 0.54 -5.60 -14.46
C ILE A 311 0.86 -4.11 -14.45
N ALA A 312 0.32 -3.36 -13.48
CA ALA A 312 0.45 -1.91 -13.40
C ALA A 312 1.91 -1.40 -13.35
N PRO A 313 2.88 -2.06 -12.67
CA PRO A 313 4.25 -1.61 -12.69
C PRO A 313 4.91 -1.61 -14.06
N ARG A 314 4.53 -2.52 -14.97
CA ARG A 314 5.06 -2.57 -16.34
C ARG A 314 4.55 -1.43 -17.20
N ILE A 315 3.26 -1.15 -17.12
CA ILE A 315 2.63 -0.01 -17.81
C ILE A 315 3.20 1.30 -17.28
N ASN A 316 3.26 1.47 -15.95
CA ASN A 316 3.82 2.67 -15.30
C ASN A 316 5.32 2.88 -15.61
N ALA A 317 6.09 1.82 -15.81
CA ALA A 317 7.51 1.93 -16.10
C ALA A 317 7.77 2.68 -17.42
N ALA A 318 6.92 2.50 -18.42
CA ALA A 318 7.01 3.22 -19.69
C ALA A 318 6.97 4.74 -19.49
N GLY A 319 5.98 5.26 -18.76
CA GLY A 319 5.86 6.69 -18.45
C GLY A 319 6.95 7.24 -17.52
N ARG A 320 7.71 6.38 -16.84
CA ARG A 320 8.79 6.77 -15.94
C ARG A 320 10.17 6.78 -16.58
N MET A 321 10.44 5.86 -17.49
CA MET A 321 11.78 5.56 -18.05
C MET A 321 11.89 5.85 -19.54
N ASP A 322 10.76 5.82 -20.28
CA ASP A 322 10.71 5.98 -21.74
C ASP A 322 9.46 6.82 -22.12
N SER A 323 8.51 6.23 -22.83
CA SER A 323 7.28 6.88 -23.27
C SER A 323 6.05 6.04 -22.93
N ALA A 324 5.07 6.66 -22.29
CA ALA A 324 3.77 6.05 -22.02
C ALA A 324 3.04 5.60 -23.29
N VAL A 325 3.40 6.15 -24.44
CA VAL A 325 2.86 5.76 -25.75
C VAL A 325 3.09 4.27 -26.03
N THR A 326 4.21 3.68 -25.57
CA THR A 326 4.49 2.25 -25.74
C THR A 326 3.44 1.41 -24.98
N ALA A 327 3.05 1.84 -23.78
CA ALA A 327 2.01 1.16 -23.00
C ALA A 327 0.62 1.31 -23.66
N LEU A 328 0.30 2.50 -24.16
CA LEU A 328 -0.96 2.72 -24.88
C LEU A 328 -1.00 1.89 -26.19
N GLN A 329 0.11 1.80 -26.90
CA GLN A 329 0.22 0.94 -28.10
C GLN A 329 -0.01 -0.54 -27.78
N LEU A 330 0.49 -1.03 -26.64
CA LEU A 330 0.20 -2.39 -26.19
C LEU A 330 -1.29 -2.61 -25.96
N VAL A 331 -1.91 -1.73 -25.15
CA VAL A 331 -3.34 -1.88 -24.77
C VAL A 331 -4.26 -1.78 -25.99
N LEU A 332 -3.88 -0.99 -27.01
CA LEU A 332 -4.64 -0.82 -28.26
C LEU A 332 -4.23 -1.82 -29.36
N CYS A 333 -3.27 -2.71 -29.12
CA CYS A 333 -2.75 -3.62 -30.14
C CYS A 333 -3.79 -4.67 -30.53
N GLU A 334 -4.02 -4.84 -31.83
CA GLU A 334 -4.93 -5.84 -32.40
C GLU A 334 -4.14 -7.03 -33.01
N ASP A 335 -2.82 -6.96 -33.09
CA ASP A 335 -1.93 -7.98 -33.65
C ASP A 335 -1.18 -8.72 -32.53
N GLU A 336 -1.31 -10.05 -32.47
CA GLU A 336 -0.77 -10.88 -31.37
C GLU A 336 0.76 -10.86 -31.33
N ASP A 337 1.44 -10.95 -32.48
CA ASP A 337 2.90 -10.93 -32.52
C ASP A 337 3.46 -9.60 -32.05
N ARG A 338 2.84 -8.51 -32.50
CA ARG A 338 3.20 -7.17 -32.07
C ARG A 338 2.89 -6.92 -30.60
N ALA A 339 1.80 -7.45 -30.09
CA ALA A 339 1.44 -7.38 -28.67
C ALA A 339 2.49 -8.09 -27.81
N ALA A 340 2.95 -9.27 -28.21
CA ALA A 340 4.01 -9.99 -27.51
C ALA A 340 5.33 -9.18 -27.46
N GLU A 341 5.75 -8.57 -28.58
CA GLU A 341 6.93 -7.69 -28.61
C GLU A 341 6.80 -6.50 -27.65
N LEU A 342 5.64 -5.84 -27.64
CA LEU A 342 5.39 -4.67 -26.78
C LEU A 342 5.34 -5.07 -25.29
N ALA A 343 4.70 -6.19 -24.96
CA ALA A 343 4.64 -6.70 -23.58
C ALA A 343 6.04 -7.05 -23.05
N HIS A 344 6.86 -7.70 -23.89
CA HIS A 344 8.25 -8.00 -23.55
C HIS A 344 9.06 -6.71 -23.33
N ARG A 345 8.92 -5.72 -24.21
CA ARG A 345 9.59 -4.42 -24.06
C ARG A 345 9.19 -3.71 -22.77
N LEU A 346 7.91 -3.70 -22.37
CA LEU A 346 7.47 -3.12 -21.10
C LEU A 346 8.09 -3.86 -19.90
N THR A 347 8.27 -5.16 -20.00
CA THR A 347 8.95 -5.94 -18.97
C THR A 347 10.42 -5.54 -18.86
N GLU A 348 11.15 -5.38 -19.99
CA GLU A 348 12.54 -4.90 -19.99
C GLU A 348 12.66 -3.50 -19.35
N ILE A 349 11.77 -2.58 -19.74
CA ILE A 349 11.72 -1.23 -19.15
C ILE A 349 11.47 -1.30 -17.64
N ASN A 350 10.57 -2.16 -17.19
CA ASN A 350 10.28 -2.32 -15.76
C ASN A 350 11.46 -2.95 -14.99
N VAL A 351 12.20 -3.88 -15.59
CA VAL A 351 13.44 -4.44 -15.02
C VAL A 351 14.49 -3.33 -14.87
N SER A 352 14.73 -2.54 -15.91
CA SER A 352 15.67 -1.42 -15.85
C SER A 352 15.27 -0.38 -14.79
N ARG A 353 13.97 -0.10 -14.66
CA ARG A 353 13.46 0.77 -13.59
C ARG A 353 13.76 0.19 -12.21
N GLN A 354 13.58 -1.12 -12.01
CA GLN A 354 13.86 -1.79 -10.74
C GLN A 354 15.35 -1.78 -10.41
N GLU A 355 16.22 -1.98 -11.38
CA GLU A 355 17.68 -1.89 -11.22
C GLU A 355 18.09 -0.47 -10.79
N THR A 356 17.62 0.55 -11.52
CA THR A 356 17.85 1.97 -11.18
C THR A 356 17.33 2.30 -9.76
N GLU A 357 16.18 1.77 -9.39
CA GLU A 357 15.60 1.93 -8.06
C GLU A 357 16.51 1.33 -6.98
N GLN A 358 17.00 0.10 -7.19
CA GLN A 358 17.90 -0.58 -6.25
C GLN A 358 19.22 0.17 -6.08
N GLU A 359 19.78 0.70 -7.15
CA GLU A 359 21.00 1.52 -7.11
C GLU A 359 20.81 2.78 -6.26
N ILE A 360 19.69 3.51 -6.48
CA ILE A 360 19.38 4.71 -5.70
C ILE A 360 19.10 4.38 -4.24
N VAL A 361 18.35 3.30 -3.95
CA VAL A 361 18.08 2.85 -2.58
C VAL A 361 19.39 2.50 -1.87
N LYS A 362 20.32 1.81 -2.54
CA LYS A 362 21.63 1.48 -1.98
C LYS A 362 22.44 2.74 -1.68
N ALA A 363 22.52 3.67 -2.63
CA ALA A 363 23.21 4.95 -2.44
C ALA A 363 22.59 5.77 -1.29
N ALA A 364 21.27 5.81 -1.18
CA ALA A 364 20.56 6.45 -0.08
C ALA A 364 20.87 5.79 1.27
N GLN A 365 20.95 4.46 1.32
CA GLN A 365 21.31 3.73 2.54
C GLN A 365 22.74 4.03 2.96
N GLU A 366 23.70 4.06 2.03
CA GLU A 366 25.10 4.43 2.30
C GLU A 366 25.23 5.87 2.83
N LEU A 367 24.35 6.79 2.43
CA LEU A 367 24.28 8.14 3.00
C LEU A 367 23.79 8.10 4.44
N LEU A 368 22.74 7.35 4.73
CA LEU A 368 22.19 7.19 6.08
C LEU A 368 23.20 6.54 7.04
N ASP A 369 23.98 5.57 6.56
CA ASP A 369 25.00 4.87 7.34
C ASP A 369 26.21 5.79 7.65
N ARG A 370 26.58 6.67 6.72
CA ARG A 370 27.65 7.67 6.92
C ARG A 370 27.24 8.81 7.83
N GLU A 371 25.98 9.21 7.79
CA GLU A 371 25.42 10.31 8.57
C GLU A 371 24.23 9.85 9.40
N PRO A 372 24.44 9.09 10.50
CA PRO A 372 23.33 8.56 11.30
C PRO A 372 22.38 9.64 11.85
N GLY A 373 22.85 10.88 12.01
CA GLY A 373 22.03 12.03 12.39
C GLY A 373 20.89 12.34 11.42
N LEU A 374 20.96 11.84 10.16
CA LEU A 374 19.83 11.94 9.21
C LEU A 374 18.60 11.16 9.67
N LEU A 375 18.83 10.02 10.37
CA LEU A 375 17.75 9.22 10.94
C LEU A 375 17.13 9.84 12.20
N GLU A 376 17.74 10.88 12.78
CA GLU A 376 17.18 11.65 13.88
C GLU A 376 16.28 12.79 13.38
N ASP A 377 16.43 13.19 12.11
CA ASP A 377 15.60 14.21 11.47
C ASP A 377 14.13 13.78 11.43
N ARG A 378 13.21 14.74 11.62
CA ARG A 378 11.75 14.52 11.50
C ARG A 378 11.33 14.36 10.04
N VAL A 379 11.97 15.10 9.15
CA VAL A 379 11.84 15.00 7.70
C VAL A 379 13.21 14.66 7.14
N ILE A 380 13.35 13.48 6.56
CA ILE A 380 14.59 13.01 5.97
C ILE A 380 14.71 13.62 4.57
N LEU A 381 15.75 14.42 4.35
CA LEU A 381 16.10 14.96 3.04
C LEU A 381 17.40 14.33 2.55
N LEU A 382 17.31 13.57 1.44
CA LEU A 382 18.45 12.94 0.79
C LEU A 382 18.63 13.50 -0.61
N TRP A 383 19.88 13.59 -1.07
CA TRP A 383 20.18 14.04 -2.44
C TRP A 383 21.39 13.31 -3.00
N GLY A 384 21.38 13.17 -4.33
CA GLY A 384 22.46 12.58 -5.08
C GLY A 384 22.54 13.13 -6.50
N GLN A 385 23.72 12.93 -7.12
CA GLN A 385 23.97 13.39 -8.48
C GLN A 385 23.35 12.43 -9.49
N ASN A 386 22.64 12.96 -10.48
CA ASN A 386 22.10 12.22 -11.62
C ASN A 386 21.21 11.01 -11.26
N TRP A 387 20.54 11.04 -10.12
CA TRP A 387 19.52 10.06 -9.83
C TRP A 387 18.33 10.24 -10.77
N HIS A 388 17.76 9.13 -11.26
CA HIS A 388 16.71 9.21 -12.27
C HIS A 388 15.42 9.87 -11.71
N PRO A 389 14.96 11.03 -12.27
CA PRO A 389 13.82 11.78 -11.70
C PRO A 389 12.51 11.01 -11.70
N GLY A 390 12.32 10.05 -12.64
CA GLY A 390 11.14 9.16 -12.69
C GLY A 390 11.10 8.12 -11.57
N VAL A 391 12.24 7.87 -10.88
CA VAL A 391 12.40 6.78 -9.90
C VAL A 391 12.50 7.29 -8.46
N ILE A 392 13.03 8.50 -8.22
CA ILE A 392 13.24 9.03 -6.86
C ILE A 392 11.97 9.05 -6.00
N GLY A 393 10.77 9.21 -6.60
CA GLY A 393 9.51 9.14 -5.87
C GLY A 393 9.20 7.75 -5.31
N ILE A 394 9.60 6.68 -6.02
CA ILE A 394 9.44 5.30 -5.55
C ILE A 394 10.42 5.04 -4.40
N VAL A 395 11.66 5.51 -4.54
CA VAL A 395 12.68 5.43 -3.49
C VAL A 395 12.23 6.16 -2.23
N ALA A 396 11.62 7.36 -2.36
CA ALA A 396 11.06 8.09 -1.23
C ALA A 396 9.99 7.27 -0.50
N SER A 397 9.06 6.62 -1.23
CA SER A 397 8.04 5.73 -0.63
C SER A 397 8.66 4.59 0.16
N ARG A 398 9.64 3.87 -0.41
CA ARG A 398 10.34 2.77 0.30
C ARG A 398 11.06 3.23 1.57
N LEU A 399 11.67 4.42 1.52
CA LEU A 399 12.33 4.97 2.69
C LEU A 399 11.34 5.40 3.77
N VAL A 400 10.16 5.93 3.39
CA VAL A 400 9.05 6.20 4.33
C VAL A 400 8.60 4.92 5.01
N GLU A 401 8.35 3.85 4.26
CA GLU A 401 7.97 2.55 4.81
C GLU A 401 9.02 2.01 5.80
N LYS A 402 10.31 2.16 5.46
CA LYS A 402 11.41 1.70 6.29
C LYS A 402 11.61 2.54 7.56
N THR A 403 11.47 3.87 7.45
CA THR A 403 11.83 4.81 8.53
C THR A 403 10.64 5.29 9.36
N GLY A 404 9.42 5.15 8.84
CA GLY A 404 8.20 5.71 9.45
C GLY A 404 8.22 7.25 9.50
N ARG A 405 8.96 7.92 8.61
CA ARG A 405 9.12 9.38 8.57
C ARG A 405 8.87 9.93 7.17
N PRO A 406 8.47 11.20 7.06
CA PRO A 406 8.46 11.87 5.76
C PRO A 406 9.86 11.88 5.15
N VAL A 407 9.95 11.54 3.86
CA VAL A 407 11.20 11.49 3.11
C VAL A 407 11.08 12.28 1.82
N ILE A 408 12.09 13.09 1.53
CA ILE A 408 12.27 13.76 0.23
C ILE A 408 13.59 13.28 -0.37
N VAL A 409 13.53 12.80 -1.61
CA VAL A 409 14.71 12.40 -2.39
C VAL A 409 14.89 13.37 -3.54
N VAL A 410 16.09 13.96 -3.67
CA VAL A 410 16.41 14.97 -4.66
C VAL A 410 17.50 14.46 -5.61
N SER A 411 17.24 14.54 -6.91
CA SER A 411 18.22 14.35 -7.97
C SER A 411 18.80 15.68 -8.38
N ILE A 412 20.13 15.83 -8.36
CA ILE A 412 20.83 17.03 -8.77
C ILE A 412 21.42 16.80 -10.17
N ASP A 413 21.14 17.72 -11.10
CA ASP A 413 21.69 17.69 -12.45
C ASP A 413 23.08 18.33 -12.53
N GLU A 414 23.68 18.34 -13.74
CA GLU A 414 24.99 18.93 -14.02
C GLU A 414 25.05 20.45 -13.81
N ASN A 415 23.89 21.14 -13.84
CA ASN A 415 23.78 22.56 -13.63
C ASN A 415 23.60 22.94 -12.16
N GLY A 416 23.55 21.97 -11.26
CA GLY A 416 23.30 22.17 -9.85
C GLY A 416 21.84 22.46 -9.52
N GLU A 417 20.90 22.14 -10.42
CA GLU A 417 19.47 22.18 -10.14
C GLU A 417 19.00 20.81 -9.64
N GLY A 418 18.27 20.81 -8.54
CA GLY A 418 17.70 19.62 -7.92
C GLY A 418 16.21 19.48 -8.23
N LYS A 419 15.79 18.31 -8.70
CA LYS A 419 14.38 17.88 -8.75
C LYS A 419 14.11 16.91 -7.61
N GLY A 420 13.19 17.24 -6.72
CA GLY A 420 12.84 16.44 -5.54
C GLY A 420 11.45 15.83 -5.62
N SER A 421 11.32 14.62 -5.10
CA SER A 421 10.04 13.96 -4.88
C SER A 421 9.95 13.52 -3.42
N GLY A 422 8.89 13.94 -2.75
CA GLY A 422 8.63 13.65 -1.34
C GLY A 422 7.43 12.74 -1.14
N ARG A 423 7.52 11.95 -0.07
CA ARG A 423 6.42 11.12 0.45
C ARG A 423 6.31 11.33 1.93
N SER A 424 5.09 11.24 2.44
CA SER A 424 4.78 11.56 3.84
C SER A 424 4.22 10.35 4.58
N VAL A 425 3.99 10.56 5.87
CA VAL A 425 3.28 9.66 6.78
C VAL A 425 1.95 10.29 7.19
N GLN A 426 1.00 9.48 7.63
CA GLN A 426 -0.28 9.97 8.13
C GLN A 426 -0.08 10.99 9.26
N GLY A 427 -0.83 12.08 9.20
CA GLY A 427 -0.76 13.16 10.20
C GLY A 427 0.36 14.17 9.98
N PHE A 428 1.16 14.06 8.88
CA PHE A 428 2.16 15.05 8.52
C PHE A 428 1.86 15.66 7.15
N ASN A 429 1.60 16.98 7.11
CA ASN A 429 1.36 17.70 5.86
C ASN A 429 2.68 18.12 5.20
N LEU A 430 3.15 17.30 4.23
CA LEU A 430 4.40 17.54 3.53
C LEU A 430 4.34 18.80 2.65
N HIS A 431 3.18 19.11 2.05
CA HIS A 431 3.02 20.29 1.23
C HIS A 431 3.20 21.58 2.06
N GLU A 432 2.57 21.68 3.23
CA GLU A 432 2.74 22.84 4.12
C GLU A 432 4.19 22.97 4.62
N CYS A 433 4.84 21.85 4.95
CA CYS A 433 6.24 21.84 5.34
C CYS A 433 7.13 22.41 4.21
N ILE A 434 6.93 21.99 2.97
CA ILE A 434 7.67 22.50 1.81
C ILE A 434 7.32 23.97 1.54
N ALA A 435 6.05 24.36 1.60
CA ALA A 435 5.58 25.73 1.41
C ALA A 435 6.20 26.70 2.42
N SER A 436 6.47 26.27 3.64
CA SER A 436 7.18 27.08 4.65
C SER A 436 8.62 27.45 4.25
N CYS A 437 9.14 26.81 3.22
CA CYS A 437 10.49 27.00 2.68
C CYS A 437 10.48 27.60 1.26
N ALA A 438 9.37 28.17 0.79
CA ALA A 438 9.16 28.60 -0.60
C ALA A 438 10.28 29.52 -1.15
N ASP A 439 10.87 30.38 -0.31
CA ASP A 439 11.97 31.30 -0.68
C ASP A 439 13.31 30.58 -1.01
N LEU A 440 13.46 29.32 -0.63
CA LEU A 440 14.62 28.48 -0.96
C LEU A 440 14.41 27.65 -2.23
N LEU A 441 13.17 27.61 -2.75
CA LEU A 441 12.76 26.74 -3.83
C LEU A 441 12.57 27.50 -5.14
N LEU A 442 12.77 26.81 -6.25
CA LEU A 442 12.46 27.32 -7.60
C LEU A 442 10.98 27.08 -7.93
N ARG A 443 10.48 25.89 -7.59
CA ARG A 443 9.08 25.44 -7.75
C ARG A 443 8.75 24.39 -6.69
N PHE A 444 7.49 24.31 -6.32
CA PHE A 444 6.96 23.21 -5.52
C PHE A 444 5.47 23.04 -5.76
N GLY A 445 4.95 21.86 -5.45
CA GLY A 445 3.54 21.54 -5.55
C GLY A 445 3.24 20.13 -5.06
N GLY A 446 1.98 19.81 -4.88
CA GLY A 446 1.52 18.51 -4.42
C GLY A 446 0.49 18.61 -3.29
N HIS A 447 0.38 17.52 -2.53
CA HIS A 447 -0.59 17.36 -1.46
C HIS A 447 0.09 16.92 -0.14
N ALA A 448 -0.69 16.76 0.92
CA ALA A 448 -0.18 16.38 2.24
C ALA A 448 0.70 15.11 2.21
N MET A 449 0.34 14.10 1.42
CA MET A 449 1.03 12.80 1.40
C MET A 449 2.14 12.68 0.35
N ALA A 450 2.12 13.50 -0.70
CA ALA A 450 3.10 13.47 -1.78
C ALA A 450 3.29 14.85 -2.38
N ALA A 451 4.55 15.28 -2.52
CA ALA A 451 4.87 16.59 -3.08
C ALA A 451 6.16 16.54 -3.90
N GLY A 452 6.23 17.43 -4.89
CA GLY A 452 7.42 17.66 -5.71
C GLY A 452 8.02 19.03 -5.45
N LEU A 453 9.30 19.17 -5.68
CA LEU A 453 10.00 20.46 -5.59
C LEU A 453 11.15 20.55 -6.59
N SER A 454 11.53 21.79 -6.90
CA SER A 454 12.79 22.12 -7.58
C SER A 454 13.57 23.09 -6.71
N VAL A 455 14.88 22.86 -6.59
CA VAL A 455 15.74 23.59 -5.65
C VAL A 455 17.17 23.71 -6.20
N ARG A 456 17.90 24.76 -5.87
CA ARG A 456 19.33 24.81 -6.13
C ARG A 456 20.10 23.99 -5.13
N ALA A 457 21.11 23.23 -5.58
CA ALA A 457 21.91 22.34 -4.73
C ALA A 457 22.51 23.06 -3.50
N GLU A 458 22.92 24.31 -3.66
CA GLU A 458 23.46 25.16 -2.58
C GLU A 458 22.46 25.42 -1.43
N ASN A 459 21.15 25.36 -1.73
CA ASN A 459 20.09 25.59 -0.76
C ASN A 459 19.70 24.33 0.04
N LEU A 460 20.09 23.14 -0.38
CA LEU A 460 19.68 21.88 0.27
C LEU A 460 19.99 21.79 1.78
N PRO A 461 21.18 22.22 2.27
CA PRO A 461 21.46 22.20 3.70
C PRO A 461 20.57 23.17 4.50
N ALA A 462 20.20 24.31 3.91
CA ALA A 462 19.30 25.27 4.54
C ALA A 462 17.86 24.77 4.54
N LEU A 463 17.44 24.15 3.44
CA LEU A 463 16.14 23.52 3.29
C LEU A 463 15.94 22.40 4.33
N ARG A 464 16.91 21.49 4.48
CA ARG A 464 16.89 20.44 5.50
C ARG A 464 16.64 20.99 6.90
N ARG A 465 17.43 22.00 7.30
CA ARG A 465 17.31 22.61 8.64
C ARG A 465 15.92 23.22 8.83
N ARG A 466 15.47 24.06 7.88
CA ARG A 466 14.20 24.79 7.99
C ARG A 466 12.99 23.85 8.06
N MET A 467 12.96 22.80 7.21
CA MET A 467 11.90 21.79 7.26
C MET A 467 11.87 21.08 8.61
N ASN A 468 13.02 20.73 9.18
CA ASN A 468 13.08 20.06 10.48
C ASN A 468 12.71 21.00 11.63
N ASP A 469 13.07 22.28 11.56
CA ASP A 469 12.64 23.32 12.52
C ASP A 469 11.12 23.53 12.46
N TRP A 470 10.54 23.54 11.25
CA TRP A 470 9.09 23.60 11.06
C TRP A 470 8.41 22.35 11.64
N ALA A 471 8.88 21.17 11.29
CA ALA A 471 8.35 19.92 11.76
C ALA A 471 8.44 19.76 13.29
N ALA A 472 9.49 20.29 13.92
CA ALA A 472 9.63 20.29 15.38
C ALA A 472 8.59 21.16 16.08
N ARG A 473 8.11 22.25 15.45
CA ARG A 473 7.08 23.14 16.00
C ARG A 473 5.67 22.62 15.74
N GLU A 474 5.38 22.27 14.48
CA GLU A 474 4.01 21.93 14.03
C GLU A 474 3.65 20.45 14.27
N CYS A 475 4.64 19.56 14.21
CA CYS A 475 4.47 18.12 14.41
C CYS A 475 5.49 17.59 15.43
N PRO A 476 5.38 17.96 16.71
CA PRO A 476 6.35 17.56 17.75
C PRO A 476 6.39 16.05 17.97
N VAL A 477 5.34 15.33 17.62
CA VAL A 477 5.25 13.86 17.65
C VAL A 477 4.81 13.36 16.27
N LEU A 478 5.61 12.53 15.64
CA LEU A 478 5.19 11.81 14.43
C LEU A 478 4.26 10.68 14.86
N TYR A 479 3.06 10.70 14.32
CA TYR A 479 2.07 9.66 14.59
C TYR A 479 2.39 8.39 13.78
N THR A 480 2.55 7.27 14.48
CA THR A 480 2.60 5.95 13.85
C THR A 480 1.22 5.31 14.05
N PRO A 481 0.43 5.12 12.99
CA PRO A 481 -0.89 4.51 13.12
C PRO A 481 -0.76 3.10 13.68
N PRO A 482 -1.66 2.67 14.58
CA PRO A 482 -1.69 1.29 15.06
C PRO A 482 -1.97 0.34 13.89
N LEU A 483 -1.56 -0.91 14.04
CA LEU A 483 -2.00 -1.98 13.15
C LEU A 483 -3.42 -2.38 13.54
N GLU A 484 -4.37 -2.18 12.64
CA GLU A 484 -5.72 -2.63 12.83
C GLU A 484 -5.79 -4.15 12.62
N CYS A 485 -6.21 -4.88 13.64
CA CYS A 485 -6.48 -6.32 13.60
C CYS A 485 -7.99 -6.54 13.61
N ASP A 486 -8.50 -7.25 12.60
CA ASP A 486 -9.94 -7.50 12.49
C ASP A 486 -10.44 -8.48 13.55
N LEU A 487 -9.73 -9.60 13.74
CA LEU A 487 -10.13 -10.66 14.67
C LEU A 487 -8.96 -11.30 15.42
N SER A 488 -9.17 -11.65 16.69
CA SER A 488 -8.32 -12.64 17.39
C SER A 488 -8.82 -14.06 17.07
N ILE A 489 -7.89 -14.93 16.69
CA ILE A 489 -8.19 -16.31 16.27
C ILE A 489 -7.50 -17.35 17.14
N ARG A 490 -8.08 -18.54 17.10
CA ARG A 490 -7.45 -19.77 17.62
C ARG A 490 -7.24 -20.73 16.46
N LEU A 491 -6.00 -21.22 16.28
CA LEU A 491 -5.66 -22.10 15.16
C LEU A 491 -6.46 -23.39 15.12
N ASP A 492 -6.86 -23.91 16.29
CA ASP A 492 -7.68 -25.14 16.38
C ASP A 492 -9.12 -24.96 15.90
N ARG A 493 -9.53 -23.73 15.60
CA ARG A 493 -10.88 -23.37 15.12
C ARG A 493 -10.89 -22.81 13.70
N VAL A 494 -9.74 -22.60 13.10
CA VAL A 494 -9.61 -22.11 11.72
C VAL A 494 -9.48 -23.32 10.80
N THR A 495 -10.35 -23.42 9.79
CA THR A 495 -10.34 -24.49 8.80
C THR A 495 -10.04 -23.93 7.40
N VAL A 496 -9.66 -24.80 6.48
CA VAL A 496 -9.43 -24.45 5.07
C VAL A 496 -10.68 -23.81 4.48
N GLU A 497 -11.84 -24.38 4.75
CA GLU A 497 -13.14 -23.95 4.24
C GLU A 497 -13.47 -22.54 4.78
N SER A 498 -13.24 -22.28 6.08
CA SER A 498 -13.52 -20.97 6.67
C SER A 498 -12.63 -19.88 6.11
N VAL A 499 -11.38 -20.18 5.74
CA VAL A 499 -10.46 -19.21 5.13
C VAL A 499 -10.80 -19.02 3.65
N ALA A 500 -11.16 -20.07 2.94
CA ALA A 500 -11.61 -19.98 1.54
C ALA A 500 -12.83 -19.07 1.37
N ARG A 501 -13.74 -19.04 2.37
CA ARG A 501 -14.90 -18.12 2.36
C ARG A 501 -14.52 -16.64 2.37
N LEU A 502 -13.31 -16.28 2.83
CA LEU A 502 -12.84 -14.89 2.83
C LEU A 502 -12.66 -14.33 1.41
N ASP A 503 -12.51 -15.20 0.40
CA ASP A 503 -12.42 -14.76 -1.00
C ASP A 503 -13.71 -14.05 -1.47
N GLN A 504 -14.83 -14.27 -0.78
CA GLN A 504 -16.08 -13.52 -1.04
C GLN A 504 -15.96 -12.02 -0.70
N LEU A 505 -15.00 -11.64 0.15
CA LEU A 505 -14.71 -10.23 0.46
C LEU A 505 -13.83 -9.56 -0.62
N ALA A 506 -13.20 -10.32 -1.52
CA ALA A 506 -12.40 -9.76 -2.61
C ALA A 506 -13.27 -8.93 -3.59
N PRO A 507 -12.67 -7.96 -4.32
CA PRO A 507 -11.26 -7.62 -4.42
C PRO A 507 -10.73 -6.86 -3.20
N TYR A 508 -9.53 -7.23 -2.74
CA TYR A 508 -8.84 -6.53 -1.66
C TYR A 508 -7.94 -5.40 -2.19
N GLY A 509 -7.90 -4.29 -1.47
CA GLY A 509 -7.12 -3.11 -1.82
C GLY A 509 -7.40 -1.93 -0.89
N ALA A 510 -7.37 -0.71 -1.44
CA ALA A 510 -7.67 0.50 -0.68
C ALA A 510 -9.09 0.44 -0.09
N GLU A 511 -9.25 0.83 1.16
CA GLU A 511 -10.48 0.78 1.96
C GLU A 511 -11.14 -0.60 2.14
N ASN A 512 -10.64 -1.62 1.44
CA ASN A 512 -11.00 -3.02 1.65
C ASN A 512 -9.73 -3.89 1.82
N PRO A 513 -8.94 -3.71 2.89
CA PRO A 513 -7.69 -4.44 3.07
C PRO A 513 -7.94 -5.93 3.32
N THR A 514 -6.93 -6.76 2.98
CA THR A 514 -6.93 -8.18 3.36
C THR A 514 -7.08 -8.31 4.88
N PRO A 515 -7.98 -9.18 5.39
CA PRO A 515 -8.21 -9.34 6.81
C PRO A 515 -6.95 -9.64 7.61
N VAL A 516 -6.78 -8.95 8.73
CA VAL A 516 -5.66 -9.12 9.66
C VAL A 516 -6.13 -9.85 10.90
N PHE A 517 -5.51 -11.00 11.14
CA PHE A 517 -5.82 -11.87 12.28
C PHE A 517 -4.75 -11.77 13.35
N LEU A 518 -5.16 -11.66 14.60
CA LEU A 518 -4.30 -11.72 15.76
C LEU A 518 -4.25 -13.17 16.28
N LEU A 519 -3.07 -13.77 16.22
CA LEU A 519 -2.76 -15.08 16.82
C LEU A 519 -1.94 -14.86 18.09
N GLU A 520 -2.56 -14.98 19.25
CA GLU A 520 -1.92 -14.74 20.53
C GLU A 520 -1.17 -15.97 21.05
N LYS A 521 -0.03 -15.73 21.68
CA LYS A 521 0.77 -16.74 22.42
C LYS A 521 1.14 -17.95 21.56
N ALA A 522 1.52 -17.71 20.31
CA ALA A 522 2.03 -18.74 19.43
C ALA A 522 3.51 -19.06 19.74
N VAL A 523 3.87 -20.32 19.70
CA VAL A 523 5.28 -20.77 19.86
C VAL A 523 5.92 -20.82 18.48
N VAL A 524 7.08 -20.21 18.33
CA VAL A 524 7.93 -20.35 17.14
C VAL A 524 8.54 -21.76 17.15
N GLU A 525 8.01 -22.65 16.33
CA GLU A 525 8.38 -24.07 16.28
C GLU A 525 9.44 -24.37 15.21
N GLY A 526 9.55 -23.49 14.20
CA GLY A 526 10.53 -23.62 13.12
C GLY A 526 10.73 -22.31 12.38
N ILE A 527 11.95 -22.12 11.86
CA ILE A 527 12.39 -20.97 11.08
C ILE A 527 13.11 -21.50 9.85
N TYR A 528 12.62 -21.17 8.65
CA TYR A 528 13.11 -21.71 7.38
C TYR A 528 13.40 -20.58 6.39
N PRO A 529 14.56 -20.56 5.70
CA PRO A 529 14.81 -19.63 4.63
C PRO A 529 13.95 -19.96 3.41
N VAL A 530 13.50 -18.92 2.70
CA VAL A 530 12.75 -19.00 1.44
C VAL A 530 13.40 -18.06 0.42
N SER A 531 13.42 -18.42 -0.85
CA SER A 531 14.01 -17.63 -1.94
C SER A 531 15.46 -17.20 -1.63
N GLU A 532 16.34 -18.16 -1.40
CA GLU A 532 17.76 -17.92 -1.09
C GLU A 532 17.98 -17.05 0.18
N GLY A 533 17.05 -17.13 1.14
CA GLY A 533 17.13 -16.37 2.39
C GLY A 533 16.56 -14.96 2.32
N LYS A 534 16.03 -14.52 1.20
CA LYS A 534 15.37 -13.20 1.08
C LYS A 534 14.10 -13.06 1.93
N HIS A 535 13.52 -14.19 2.29
CA HIS A 535 12.29 -14.27 3.09
C HIS A 535 12.45 -15.34 4.17
N CYS A 536 11.60 -15.27 5.19
CA CYS A 536 11.55 -16.24 6.28
C CYS A 536 10.19 -16.93 6.32
N ARG A 537 10.16 -18.26 6.39
CA ARG A 537 8.94 -19.03 6.67
C ARG A 537 9.01 -19.55 8.09
N LEU A 538 8.03 -19.16 8.89
CA LEU A 538 7.89 -19.58 10.28
C LEU A 538 6.88 -20.71 10.39
N ARG A 539 7.12 -21.64 11.30
CA ARG A 539 6.09 -22.55 11.79
C ARG A 539 5.67 -22.08 13.17
N LEU A 540 4.43 -21.63 13.27
CA LEU A 540 3.82 -21.11 14.49
C LEU A 540 2.83 -22.13 15.03
N ARG A 541 2.96 -22.49 16.32
CA ARG A 541 2.07 -23.44 16.98
C ARG A 541 1.31 -22.81 18.12
N GLN A 542 0.00 -23.07 18.16
CA GLN A 542 -0.86 -22.71 19.28
C GLN A 542 -1.63 -23.96 19.73
N GLY A 543 -1.39 -24.41 20.96
CA GLY A 543 -1.93 -25.67 21.45
C GLY A 543 -1.41 -26.86 20.61
N ASN A 544 -2.32 -27.62 20.01
CA ASN A 544 -2.01 -28.76 19.14
C ASN A 544 -2.03 -28.44 17.64
N ALA A 545 -2.45 -27.23 17.27
CA ALA A 545 -2.49 -26.78 15.88
C ALA A 545 -1.24 -25.97 15.51
N SER A 546 -0.81 -26.08 14.25
CA SER A 546 0.29 -25.28 13.72
C SER A 546 0.01 -24.78 12.31
N ILE A 547 0.57 -23.63 11.95
CA ILE A 547 0.48 -23.01 10.64
C ILE A 547 1.87 -22.62 10.15
N TYR A 548 2.10 -22.74 8.85
CA TYR A 548 3.23 -22.12 8.20
C TYR A 548 2.86 -20.70 7.76
N ALA A 549 3.70 -19.72 8.14
CA ALA A 549 3.51 -18.32 7.77
C ALA A 549 4.79 -17.75 7.16
N VAL A 550 4.68 -17.05 6.04
CA VAL A 550 5.82 -16.41 5.36
C VAL A 550 5.91 -14.96 5.79
N TRP A 551 7.11 -14.53 6.19
CA TRP A 551 7.45 -13.14 6.41
C TRP A 551 8.29 -12.65 5.24
N PHE A 552 7.67 -11.91 4.35
CA PHE A 552 8.32 -11.38 3.17
C PHE A 552 9.31 -10.27 3.53
N GLY A 553 10.48 -10.25 2.89
CA GLY A 553 11.53 -9.26 3.15
C GLY A 553 12.32 -9.44 4.45
N MET A 554 11.94 -10.43 5.30
CA MET A 554 12.64 -10.72 6.55
C MET A 554 13.68 -11.83 6.32
N HIS A 555 14.96 -11.53 6.46
CA HIS A 555 16.01 -12.54 6.43
C HIS A 555 16.01 -13.35 7.74
N PRO A 556 16.15 -14.68 7.70
CA PRO A 556 16.20 -15.50 8.91
C PRO A 556 17.26 -15.06 9.90
N GLU A 557 18.42 -14.57 9.42
CA GLU A 557 19.52 -14.07 10.24
C GLU A 557 19.22 -12.74 10.94
N GLN A 558 18.26 -11.98 10.41
CA GLN A 558 17.80 -10.70 10.96
C GLN A 558 16.63 -10.84 11.92
N LEU A 559 16.10 -12.07 12.05
CA LEU A 559 14.95 -12.32 12.91
C LEU A 559 15.36 -12.26 14.40
N PRO A 560 14.71 -11.42 15.21
CA PRO A 560 15.04 -11.31 16.64
C PRO A 560 14.54 -12.48 17.49
N TYR A 561 13.79 -13.40 16.89
CA TYR A 561 13.17 -14.56 17.53
C TYR A 561 13.93 -15.85 17.24
N ALA A 562 13.81 -16.81 18.15
CA ALA A 562 14.35 -18.15 18.01
C ALA A 562 13.27 -19.22 18.22
N MET A 563 13.57 -20.45 17.86
CA MET A 563 12.69 -21.58 18.18
C MET A 563 12.46 -21.67 19.68
N GLY A 564 11.18 -21.85 20.06
CA GLY A 564 10.72 -21.89 21.44
C GLY A 564 10.27 -20.55 22.01
N ASP A 565 10.50 -19.43 21.33
CA ASP A 565 9.97 -18.14 21.76
C ASP A 565 8.44 -18.11 21.60
N VAL A 566 7.80 -17.41 22.52
CA VAL A 566 6.35 -17.18 22.48
C VAL A 566 6.08 -15.80 21.96
N VAL A 567 5.29 -15.73 20.89
CA VAL A 567 4.98 -14.49 20.16
C VAL A 567 3.48 -14.31 20.00
N ASP A 568 3.07 -13.07 19.91
CA ASP A 568 1.80 -12.69 19.32
C ASP A 568 2.05 -12.32 17.86
N ALA A 569 1.22 -12.80 16.94
CA ALA A 569 1.44 -12.66 15.52
C ALA A 569 0.23 -12.01 14.84
N ALA A 570 0.47 -10.94 14.10
CA ALA A 570 -0.50 -10.38 13.18
C ALA A 570 -0.29 -11.02 11.79
N LEU A 571 -1.33 -11.68 11.28
CA LEU A 571 -1.27 -12.52 10.09
C LEU A 571 -2.41 -12.20 9.12
N ASN A 572 -2.14 -12.27 7.81
CA ASN A 572 -3.20 -12.61 6.86
C ASN A 572 -3.26 -14.14 6.72
N LEU A 573 -4.43 -14.67 6.42
CA LEU A 573 -4.64 -16.09 6.16
C LEU A 573 -5.02 -16.31 4.70
N SER A 574 -4.56 -17.42 4.12
CA SER A 574 -4.89 -17.86 2.77
C SER A 574 -4.91 -19.38 2.68
N VAL A 575 -5.53 -19.88 1.61
CA VAL A 575 -5.46 -21.29 1.23
C VAL A 575 -4.53 -21.41 0.03
N TYR A 576 -3.65 -22.41 0.03
CA TYR A 576 -2.83 -22.74 -1.13
C TYR A 576 -2.97 -24.21 -1.48
N GLU A 577 -2.94 -24.50 -2.77
CA GLU A 577 -2.97 -25.87 -3.29
C GLU A 577 -1.61 -26.54 -3.12
N SER A 578 -1.57 -27.63 -2.39
CA SER A 578 -0.40 -28.48 -2.24
C SER A 578 -0.60 -29.84 -2.90
N ALA A 579 0.46 -30.62 -3.09
CA ALA A 579 0.39 -31.99 -3.56
C ALA A 579 -0.48 -32.92 -2.65
N ARG A 580 -0.82 -32.47 -1.44
CA ARG A 580 -1.66 -33.18 -0.47
C ARG A 580 -3.08 -32.59 -0.36
N GLY A 581 -3.45 -31.71 -1.29
CA GLY A 581 -4.69 -30.92 -1.27
C GLY A 581 -4.52 -29.53 -0.64
N PRO A 582 -5.62 -28.78 -0.52
CA PRO A 582 -5.63 -27.42 -0.01
C PRO A 582 -5.15 -27.35 1.44
N GLN A 583 -4.31 -26.37 1.75
CA GLN A 583 -3.72 -26.17 3.08
C GLN A 583 -3.78 -24.71 3.49
N LEU A 584 -3.88 -24.46 4.80
CA LEU A 584 -3.78 -23.15 5.38
C LEU A 584 -2.36 -22.62 5.29
N SER A 585 -2.22 -21.36 4.91
CA SER A 585 -0.99 -20.59 4.93
C SER A 585 -1.22 -19.23 5.59
N GLY A 586 -0.17 -18.70 6.21
CA GLY A 586 -0.15 -17.34 6.74
C GLY A 586 0.85 -16.46 6.03
N ARG A 587 0.55 -15.16 5.96
CA ARG A 587 1.51 -14.10 5.68
C ARG A 587 1.72 -13.31 6.96
N VAL A 588 2.95 -13.27 7.47
CA VAL A 588 3.28 -12.48 8.66
C VAL A 588 3.31 -11.01 8.29
N ILE A 589 2.54 -10.19 9.00
CA ILE A 589 2.60 -8.74 8.92
C ILE A 589 3.57 -8.23 9.96
N GLU A 590 3.40 -8.67 11.22
CA GLU A 590 4.22 -8.25 12.34
C GLU A 590 4.20 -9.33 13.43
N LEU A 591 5.30 -9.43 14.21
CA LEU A 591 5.39 -10.27 15.39
C LEU A 591 5.76 -9.42 16.60
N HIS A 592 5.10 -9.65 17.71
CA HIS A 592 5.49 -9.11 19.01
C HIS A 592 5.84 -10.24 19.96
N PRO A 593 6.82 -10.05 20.86
CA PRO A 593 7.01 -11.00 21.96
C PRO A 593 5.76 -11.01 22.84
N ALA A 594 5.21 -12.19 23.12
CA ALA A 594 4.02 -12.30 23.94
C ALA A 594 4.30 -11.91 25.40
N GLY A 595 3.29 -11.26 26.02
CA GLY A 595 3.32 -10.94 27.44
C GLY A 595 4.13 -9.70 27.83
N LEU A 596 4.41 -8.82 26.87
CA LEU A 596 4.96 -7.49 27.16
C LEU A 596 3.83 -6.46 27.25
N GLY A 597 3.90 -5.61 28.26
CA GLY A 597 2.94 -4.56 28.55
C GLY A 597 3.59 -3.19 28.79
N HIS A 598 2.90 -2.32 29.53
CA HIS A 598 3.31 -0.93 29.77
C HIS A 598 4.64 -0.80 30.54
N ALA A 599 5.02 -1.79 31.34
CA ALA A 599 6.24 -1.78 32.14
C ALA A 599 7.50 -1.62 31.27
N VAL A 600 7.50 -2.17 30.05
CA VAL A 600 8.63 -2.04 29.12
C VAL A 600 8.89 -0.58 28.75
N ALA A 601 7.85 0.15 28.34
CA ALA A 601 7.97 1.55 27.93
C ALA A 601 8.37 2.44 29.13
N GLU A 602 7.72 2.29 30.27
CA GLU A 602 7.99 3.03 31.49
C GLU A 602 9.43 2.86 31.97
N GLN A 603 9.88 1.61 32.12
CA GLN A 603 11.21 1.33 32.61
C GLN A 603 12.31 1.70 31.61
N THR A 604 12.04 1.57 30.32
CA THR A 604 12.95 2.05 29.27
C THR A 604 13.14 3.56 29.34
N ALA A 605 12.05 4.32 29.55
CA ALA A 605 12.12 5.77 29.71
C ALA A 605 12.95 6.19 30.96
N LEU A 606 12.81 5.45 32.07
CA LEU A 606 13.61 5.69 33.27
C LEU A 606 15.10 5.46 33.03
N VAL A 607 15.48 4.39 32.32
CA VAL A 607 16.89 4.12 31.99
C VAL A 607 17.43 5.19 31.03
N GLN A 608 16.64 5.65 30.07
CA GLN A 608 17.04 6.76 29.19
C GLN A 608 17.24 8.07 29.97
N ALA A 609 16.35 8.38 30.90
CA ALA A 609 16.50 9.54 31.79
C ALA A 609 17.80 9.45 32.62
N LEU A 610 18.11 8.27 33.19
CA LEU A 610 19.35 8.01 33.90
C LEU A 610 20.58 8.27 33.00
N ARG A 611 20.58 7.75 31.77
CA ARG A 611 21.68 7.95 30.80
C ARG A 611 21.90 9.41 30.42
N ARG A 612 20.83 10.23 30.44
CA ARG A 612 20.89 11.69 30.18
C ARG A 612 21.27 12.49 31.40
N GLY A 613 21.52 11.86 32.55
CA GLY A 613 21.83 12.55 33.81
C GLY A 613 20.63 13.23 34.48
N THR A 614 19.40 12.86 34.08
CA THR A 614 18.18 13.40 34.71
C THR A 614 18.01 12.76 36.09
N PRO A 615 17.83 13.54 37.17
CA PRO A 615 17.60 13.01 38.51
C PRO A 615 16.37 12.11 38.58
N LEU A 616 16.50 10.93 39.16
CA LEU A 616 15.40 10.00 39.40
C LEU A 616 15.06 9.95 40.91
N GLN A 617 13.78 9.74 41.22
CA GLN A 617 13.33 9.48 42.58
C GLN A 617 13.80 8.10 43.07
N ASP A 618 13.94 7.88 44.36
CA ASP A 618 14.43 6.63 44.92
C ASP A 618 13.56 5.41 44.54
N GLU A 619 12.25 5.59 44.43
CA GLU A 619 11.37 4.53 43.94
C GLU A 619 11.60 4.18 42.48
N GLN A 620 11.84 5.17 41.63
CA GLN A 620 12.18 4.97 40.22
C GLN A 620 13.54 4.28 40.06
N LYS A 621 14.54 4.66 40.88
CA LYS A 621 15.85 3.98 40.90
C LYS A 621 15.71 2.49 41.26
N LYS A 622 14.88 2.14 42.26
CA LYS A 622 14.63 0.78 42.72
C LYS A 622 14.04 -0.11 41.59
N LEU A 623 13.21 0.46 40.70
CA LEU A 623 12.62 -0.27 39.58
C LEU A 623 13.67 -0.72 38.55
N ILE A 624 14.75 0.06 38.39
CA ILE A 624 15.74 -0.16 37.33
C ILE A 624 17.12 -0.60 37.84
N ALA A 625 17.35 -0.56 39.15
CA ALA A 625 18.61 -0.95 39.75
C ALA A 625 18.73 -2.49 39.90
N PRO A 626 19.62 -3.16 39.11
CA PRO A 626 19.79 -4.59 39.22
C PRO A 626 20.68 -4.97 40.43
N VAL A 627 20.30 -6.02 41.14
CA VAL A 627 21.20 -6.65 42.05
C VAL A 627 22.20 -7.60 41.29
N ARG A 628 23.32 -7.93 41.90
CA ARG A 628 24.36 -8.74 41.27
C ARG A 628 23.82 -10.05 40.66
N GLY A 629 22.86 -10.70 41.33
CA GLY A 629 22.25 -11.95 40.85
C GLY A 629 21.49 -11.75 39.54
N GLU A 630 20.79 -10.61 39.37
CA GLU A 630 20.04 -10.26 38.16
C GLU A 630 21.00 -9.97 37.00
N ILE A 631 22.11 -9.29 37.21
CA ILE A 631 23.15 -9.07 36.19
C ILE A 631 23.75 -10.42 35.74
N ILE A 632 24.00 -11.36 36.66
CA ILE A 632 24.46 -12.70 36.32
C ILE A 632 23.42 -13.46 35.51
N THR A 633 22.13 -13.29 35.80
CA THR A 633 21.03 -13.90 35.02
C THR A 633 21.04 -13.40 33.58
N VAL A 634 21.15 -12.08 33.39
CA VAL A 634 21.26 -11.47 32.03
C VAL A 634 22.50 -12.02 31.31
N TYR A 635 23.68 -12.02 31.97
CA TYR A 635 24.91 -12.54 31.37
C TYR A 635 24.80 -14.01 30.96
N ARG A 636 24.16 -14.86 31.76
CA ARG A 636 23.90 -16.27 31.43
C ARG A 636 22.95 -16.40 30.26
N GLU A 637 21.92 -15.58 30.21
CA GLU A 637 20.98 -15.62 29.10
C GLU A 637 21.65 -15.26 27.76
N LEU A 638 22.62 -14.33 27.77
CA LEU A 638 23.42 -14.00 26.58
C LEU A 638 24.31 -15.17 26.11
N GLN A 639 24.53 -16.20 26.94
CA GLN A 639 25.28 -17.42 26.57
C GLN A 639 24.40 -18.43 25.83
N THR A 640 23.05 -18.31 25.90
CA THR A 640 22.15 -19.33 25.37
C THR A 640 22.00 -19.24 23.85
N ARG A 641 22.05 -18.03 23.32
CA ARG A 641 21.94 -17.72 21.88
C ARG A 641 22.48 -16.31 21.59
N ARG A 642 22.60 -15.96 20.32
CA ARG A 642 22.79 -14.55 19.90
C ARG A 642 21.53 -13.75 20.13
N TRP A 643 21.64 -12.63 20.84
CA TRP A 643 20.54 -11.70 21.08
C TRP A 643 20.79 -10.41 20.33
N HIS A 644 19.76 -9.87 19.70
CA HIS A 644 19.84 -8.58 19.03
C HIS A 644 20.22 -7.49 20.03
N ALA A 645 21.14 -6.60 19.63
CA ALA A 645 21.51 -5.45 20.45
C ALA A 645 20.54 -4.27 20.29
N GLU A 646 19.87 -4.19 19.15
CA GLU A 646 18.94 -3.10 18.81
C GLU A 646 17.47 -3.45 19.06
N ASP A 647 17.11 -4.75 19.07
CA ASP A 647 15.78 -5.23 19.40
C ASP A 647 15.83 -6.15 20.62
N LEU A 648 15.62 -5.56 21.79
CA LEU A 648 15.73 -6.24 23.09
C LEU A 648 14.40 -6.78 23.61
N GLN A 649 13.28 -6.52 22.93
CA GLN A 649 11.97 -6.96 23.45
C GLN A 649 11.86 -8.48 23.61
N PRO A 650 12.39 -9.34 22.71
CA PRO A 650 12.41 -10.78 22.95
C PRO A 650 13.19 -11.19 24.21
N LEU A 651 14.26 -10.45 24.54
CA LEU A 651 15.02 -10.68 25.77
C LEU A 651 14.19 -10.25 27.01
N PHE A 652 13.45 -9.12 26.92
CA PHE A 652 12.56 -8.69 28.00
C PHE A 652 11.44 -9.67 28.25
N ALA A 653 10.82 -10.22 27.18
CA ALA A 653 9.81 -11.26 27.31
C ALA A 653 10.37 -12.54 27.98
N LYS A 654 11.61 -12.91 27.63
CA LYS A 654 12.29 -14.07 28.21
C LYS A 654 12.61 -13.90 29.70
N LEU A 655 13.04 -12.71 30.11
CA LEU A 655 13.42 -12.40 31.48
C LEU A 655 12.26 -11.87 32.34
N GLY A 656 11.13 -11.54 31.69
CA GLY A 656 9.95 -10.91 32.30
C GLY A 656 9.93 -9.39 32.17
N GLU A 657 8.80 -8.84 31.76
CA GLU A 657 8.64 -7.41 31.47
C GLU A 657 9.00 -6.50 32.67
N GLN A 658 8.73 -6.96 33.90
CA GLN A 658 9.03 -6.23 35.13
C GLN A 658 10.54 -6.11 35.39
N GLN A 659 11.38 -6.84 34.66
CA GLN A 659 12.83 -6.77 34.75
C GLN A 659 13.46 -5.91 33.63
N THR A 660 12.67 -5.26 32.79
CA THR A 660 13.14 -4.50 31.62
C THR A 660 14.20 -3.48 31.98
N GLY A 661 13.94 -2.62 32.95
CA GLY A 661 14.88 -1.58 33.39
C GLY A 661 16.18 -2.15 33.94
N LYS A 662 16.06 -3.18 34.79
CA LYS A 662 17.21 -3.90 35.35
C LYS A 662 18.03 -4.60 34.28
N THR A 663 17.37 -5.20 33.27
CA THR A 663 18.02 -5.83 32.13
C THR A 663 18.81 -4.81 31.31
N LEU A 664 18.21 -3.65 31.02
CA LEU A 664 18.88 -2.55 30.30
C LEU A 664 20.12 -2.03 31.04
N VAL A 665 19.99 -1.80 32.34
CA VAL A 665 21.12 -1.38 33.20
C VAL A 665 22.18 -2.47 33.25
N ALA A 666 21.80 -3.75 33.39
CA ALA A 666 22.72 -4.87 33.41
C ALA A 666 23.50 -5.00 32.08
N LEU A 667 22.84 -4.90 30.93
CA LEU A 667 23.51 -4.90 29.62
C LEU A 667 24.51 -3.75 29.51
N THR A 668 24.07 -2.52 29.89
CA THR A 668 24.96 -1.35 29.87
C THR A 668 26.17 -1.53 30.79
N ALA A 669 25.98 -2.06 31.99
CA ALA A 669 27.08 -2.32 32.95
C ALA A 669 28.04 -3.38 32.40
N LEU A 670 27.55 -4.48 31.83
CA LEU A 670 28.36 -5.54 31.23
C LEU A 670 29.18 -5.03 30.06
N GLU A 671 28.60 -4.17 29.20
CA GLU A 671 29.30 -3.53 28.10
C GLU A 671 30.38 -2.57 28.60
N GLN A 672 30.07 -1.71 29.56
CA GLN A 672 31.01 -0.73 30.13
C GLN A 672 32.21 -1.35 30.79
N VAL A 673 32.05 -2.54 31.40
CA VAL A 673 33.20 -3.27 31.95
C VAL A 673 33.88 -4.20 30.93
N GLY A 674 33.40 -4.24 29.67
CA GLY A 674 34.00 -5.00 28.60
C GLY A 674 33.80 -6.52 28.71
N LEU A 675 32.66 -6.95 29.23
CA LEU A 675 32.24 -8.36 29.27
C LEU A 675 31.41 -8.78 28.07
N ILE A 676 30.72 -7.81 27.46
CA ILE A 676 29.96 -7.98 26.23
C ILE A 676 30.25 -6.83 25.26
N ALA A 677 30.01 -7.05 23.97
CA ALA A 677 30.08 -6.01 22.96
C ALA A 677 28.96 -6.24 21.91
N ALA A 678 28.48 -5.18 21.30
CA ALA A 678 27.60 -5.26 20.16
C ALA A 678 28.46 -5.49 18.89
N VAL A 679 28.30 -6.64 18.24
CA VAL A 679 29.05 -7.03 17.04
C VAL A 679 28.09 -7.17 15.88
N GLU A 680 28.45 -6.61 14.72
CA GLU A 680 27.62 -6.62 13.52
C GLU A 680 27.82 -7.91 12.70
N HIS A 681 26.72 -8.56 12.36
CA HIS A 681 26.65 -9.71 11.45
C HIS A 681 25.51 -9.50 10.45
N GLY A 682 25.82 -9.45 9.16
CA GLY A 682 24.79 -9.32 8.12
C GLY A 682 23.90 -8.06 8.24
N GLY A 683 24.44 -6.93 8.69
CA GLY A 683 23.71 -5.69 8.88
C GLY A 683 22.86 -5.62 10.17
N VAL A 684 23.00 -6.59 11.07
CA VAL A 684 22.34 -6.64 12.39
C VAL A 684 23.38 -6.73 13.49
N LYS A 685 23.20 -5.96 14.57
CA LYS A 685 24.07 -6.00 15.75
C LYS A 685 23.54 -6.99 16.77
N PHE A 686 24.46 -7.85 17.23
CA PHE A 686 24.19 -8.85 18.27
C PHE A 686 25.07 -8.63 19.48
N TRP A 687 24.54 -8.94 20.66
CA TRP A 687 25.35 -9.02 21.85
C TRP A 687 26.25 -10.27 21.83
N GLU A 688 27.57 -10.08 21.91
CA GLU A 688 28.55 -11.14 21.99
C GLU A 688 29.38 -11.02 23.27
N LEU A 689 29.78 -12.17 23.80
CA LEU A 689 30.63 -12.22 24.97
C LEU A 689 32.08 -11.89 24.59
N VAL A 690 32.72 -11.01 25.33
CA VAL A 690 34.11 -10.63 25.11
C VAL A 690 35.00 -11.51 25.98
N PRO A 691 35.97 -12.29 25.42
CA PRO A 691 36.93 -13.01 26.18
C PRO A 691 37.79 -12.07 27.04
N THR A 692 37.86 -12.30 28.34
CA THR A 692 38.60 -11.41 29.25
C THR A 692 39.72 -12.20 29.98
N ALA A 693 40.89 -11.58 30.09
CA ALA A 693 42.07 -12.17 30.73
C ALA A 693 42.06 -12.09 32.28
N GLY A 694 40.88 -11.91 32.90
CA GLY A 694 40.80 -11.81 34.37
C GLY A 694 39.40 -11.49 34.87
N LYS A 695 39.22 -11.44 36.19
CA LYS A 695 37.98 -11.05 36.82
C LYS A 695 37.73 -9.54 36.62
N LYS A 696 36.56 -9.15 36.14
CA LYS A 696 36.11 -7.78 36.05
C LYS A 696 35.22 -7.44 37.26
N ASN A 697 35.36 -6.24 37.78
CA ASN A 697 34.50 -5.77 38.86
C ASN A 697 33.32 -4.97 38.29
N LEU A 698 32.13 -5.45 38.49
CA LEU A 698 30.89 -4.79 38.01
C LEU A 698 30.69 -3.43 38.67
N ALA A 699 31.16 -3.22 39.92
CA ALA A 699 31.04 -1.92 40.59
C ALA A 699 31.78 -0.78 39.88
N ASP A 700 32.69 -1.12 38.94
CA ASP A 700 33.41 -0.12 38.15
C ASP A 700 32.58 0.43 36.98
N ALA A 701 31.39 -0.13 36.72
CA ALA A 701 30.49 0.33 35.65
C ALA A 701 29.91 1.70 35.97
N PRO A 702 30.09 2.73 35.11
CA PRO A 702 29.58 4.08 35.35
C PRO A 702 28.09 4.15 35.60
N ILE A 703 27.28 3.33 34.87
CA ILE A 703 25.82 3.36 35.05
C ILE A 703 25.40 2.90 36.47
N LEU A 704 26.12 1.98 37.07
CA LEU A 704 25.84 1.52 38.45
C LEU A 704 26.19 2.61 39.48
N LYS A 705 27.30 3.33 39.28
CA LYS A 705 27.70 4.46 40.11
C LYS A 705 26.67 5.60 40.03
N CYS A 706 26.16 5.90 38.83
CA CYS A 706 25.10 6.88 38.67
C CYS A 706 23.79 6.53 39.44
N LEU A 707 23.51 5.24 39.62
CA LEU A 707 22.36 4.78 40.42
C LEU A 707 22.57 4.99 41.92
N GLU A 708 23.82 4.82 42.37
CA GLU A 708 24.24 5.00 43.78
C GLU A 708 24.40 6.48 44.18
N GLY A 709 24.43 7.39 43.16
CA GLY A 709 24.55 8.83 43.37
C GLY A 709 26.00 9.32 43.48
N GLU A 710 26.96 8.50 42.97
CA GLU A 710 28.36 8.82 42.81
C GLU A 710 28.70 9.43 41.44
#